data_e505e275f4630ca53487d06ccd1f5148
#
_entry.id   e505e275f4630ca53487d06ccd1f5148
#
_cell.length_a   1.000
_cell.length_b   1.000
_cell.length_c   1.000
_cell.angle_alpha   90.00
_cell.angle_beta   90.00
_cell.angle_gamma   90.00
#
_symmetry.space_group_name_H-M   'P 1'
#
loop_
_entity.id
_entity.type
_entity.pdbx_description
1 polymer ?
#
loop_
_entity_poly.entity_id
_entity_poly.type
_entity_poly.pdbx_seq_one_letter_code
_entity_poly.pdbx_strand_id
1 'polypeptide(L)'
;MDTTTNKEGVYEFKNLGPGKYEIKAVAAGFAMFDKSGVALVAGQILRLDVPLTLEVQQQKIEVNSTSTQLDVSPQNNANSIILQGKDLEALSDDPDELSSELQALAGPSAGPNGGQIYIDGFTAGQLPPKASIREIRINQNPFSSEYDKLGYGRIEIFTKPGTDKLHGQLQMLGNASGFNSRNPFETAREGVSPPGYNSEQYSGNIGGPINKKASFFFNIERRNIGALNVVSAQVLDPANNFAIVPESLAVANPQTRTNLSPRIDYQLTPNNTLTVRYQYFRDVVANAGVGQFNLPETGSNTLGVEHTLQATDTQIIGAHAINESRFQFVRSDNEITPLQTGVTVDVGGAFKGNGSGGFGSSDIQKRYEYQNTTFLNYGKHAWKFGGRIRATNDRDQLSNNFTGTFSFGSRPNPDPTCIPAPANNNCIITPIVAYQITEQGIAAGLPFATIQAMGGGASYFTQTFQTTGGPQIIPSTVTLVDAGLFIQDDWKVRPNVTLSYGLRFETQNNFSDKSDFAPRIGLAWGIGGSAKNPPKTVLRAGFGMFYDRFTYDLVETQQRFNLLNPLQQQLQIQNPSFFLPVPNPVPSGTLVSTQYENNNNLRTPYTIQTGVTLERQLTKFANIALTYLNSRGVHQFYTNNLNPFLPTTDSSSGGRPLPAQGNVFQYQSEGTFKQNQLIVNGSVRIGAKLSLSGYYTYNHADSDTSGVSSFPSNPLNLQEDYGRASFDIRHRLFLIGTVGLPRGFRLSTYVIASSGIPFNITAGTDPFQDNLFNVRPTFATCSPSSQTKFGCFDANPAPNATPIPIYFGEGPGRFSTNLRISKTFGFGPAVEGASAGGGGGGMGGGTFGRGPGGPGRGGGGGRGADAGATNRRYALTVGVIGRNIFNNVNVLPPIGNLGSPLFGESNGLAGRPYSDSTSNRRLDLQLTFTF
;
A
#
# COMPACT_ATOMS: atom_id res chain seq x y z
N MET A 1 13.46 26.54 52.48
CA MET A 1 14.87 26.61 52.84
C MET A 1 15.68 26.06 51.71
N ASP A 2 16.73 26.73 51.28
CA ASP A 2 17.58 26.32 50.18
C ASP A 2 18.98 25.96 50.70
N THR A 3 19.59 24.94 50.12
CA THR A 3 20.99 24.54 50.38
C THR A 3 21.63 24.10 49.09
N THR A 4 22.94 24.05 49.04
CA THR A 4 23.71 23.56 47.90
C THR A 4 24.59 22.40 48.33
N THR A 5 24.86 21.48 47.42
CA THR A 5 25.78 20.36 47.67
C THR A 5 27.24 20.84 47.76
N ASN A 6 28.02 20.22 48.60
CA ASN A 6 29.45 20.36 48.65
C ASN A 6 30.16 19.61 47.48
N LYS A 7 31.50 19.62 47.43
CA LYS A 7 32.29 18.97 46.35
C LYS A 7 32.12 17.44 46.31
N GLU A 8 31.72 16.83 47.42
CA GLU A 8 31.44 15.40 47.55
C GLU A 8 29.95 15.05 47.24
N GLY A 9 29.13 16.05 46.85
CA GLY A 9 27.71 15.88 46.52
C GLY A 9 26.79 15.76 47.76
N VAL A 10 27.28 16.13 48.94
CA VAL A 10 26.50 16.10 50.20
C VAL A 10 25.80 17.44 50.40
N TYR A 11 24.51 17.39 50.73
CA TYR A 11 23.70 18.52 51.15
C TYR A 11 23.18 18.34 52.56
N GLU A 12 22.92 19.41 53.28
CA GLU A 12 22.41 19.39 54.64
C GLU A 12 21.42 20.52 54.90
N PHE A 13 20.28 20.16 55.52
CA PHE A 13 19.34 21.11 56.11
C PHE A 13 19.44 21.01 57.61
N LYS A 14 19.78 22.08 58.30
CA LYS A 14 19.90 22.13 59.76
C LYS A 14 18.63 22.76 60.38
N ASN A 15 18.29 22.30 61.62
CA ASN A 15 17.24 22.89 62.44
C ASN A 15 15.84 22.83 61.82
N LEU A 16 15.51 21.72 61.10
CA LEU A 16 14.16 21.47 60.65
C LEU A 16 13.28 20.99 61.81
N GLY A 17 12.07 21.53 61.92
CA GLY A 17 11.10 21.05 62.91
C GLY A 17 10.49 19.70 62.51
N PRO A 18 9.86 18.97 63.42
CA PRO A 18 9.09 17.77 63.01
C PRO A 18 7.98 18.16 62.07
N GLY A 19 7.82 17.35 60.96
CA GLY A 19 6.83 17.63 59.92
C GLY A 19 7.01 16.81 58.67
N LYS A 20 6.15 17.03 57.67
CA LYS A 20 6.29 16.49 56.33
C LYS A 20 6.87 17.56 55.42
N TYR A 21 7.92 17.19 54.70
CA TYR A 21 8.68 18.05 53.83
C TYR A 21 8.59 17.59 52.39
N GLU A 22 8.80 18.52 51.46
CA GLU A 22 9.02 18.28 50.03
C GLU A 22 10.46 18.72 49.71
N ILE A 23 11.21 17.85 49.07
CA ILE A 23 12.60 18.13 48.68
C ILE A 23 12.68 18.22 47.16
N LYS A 24 13.14 19.36 46.65
CA LYS A 24 13.43 19.61 45.26
C LYS A 24 14.92 19.81 45.06
N ALA A 25 15.52 19.09 44.11
CA ALA A 25 16.90 19.31 43.72
C ALA A 25 17.01 19.63 42.23
N VAL A 26 17.80 20.64 41.88
CA VAL A 26 18.05 21.13 40.56
C VAL A 26 19.56 21.20 40.33
N ALA A 27 20.04 20.61 39.24
CA ALA A 27 21.42 20.75 38.79
C ALA A 27 21.44 20.95 37.29
N ALA A 28 22.37 21.75 36.77
CA ALA A 28 22.51 22.02 35.34
C ALA A 28 22.76 20.74 34.55
N GLY A 29 21.89 20.43 33.59
CA GLY A 29 21.94 19.19 32.79
C GLY A 29 21.27 17.98 33.42
N PHE A 30 20.56 18.14 34.56
CA PHE A 30 19.79 17.09 35.24
C PHE A 30 18.33 17.49 35.37
N ALA A 31 17.44 16.49 35.24
CA ALA A 31 16.03 16.70 35.50
C ALA A 31 15.81 17.04 37.00
N MET A 32 14.90 17.97 37.26
CA MET A 32 14.53 18.34 38.63
C MET A 32 14.03 17.11 39.38
N PHE A 33 14.71 16.81 40.49
CA PHE A 33 14.24 15.81 41.44
C PHE A 33 13.19 16.45 42.35
N ASP A 34 12.06 15.81 42.52
CA ASP A 34 10.99 16.23 43.43
C ASP A 34 10.48 15.02 44.24
N LYS A 35 10.55 15.13 45.55
CA LYS A 35 10.05 14.09 46.47
C LYS A 35 9.26 14.74 47.58
N SER A 36 7.96 14.54 47.53
CA SER A 36 7.02 14.96 48.56
C SER A 36 6.79 13.90 49.63
N GLY A 37 6.29 14.32 50.81
CA GLY A 37 5.92 13.41 51.88
C GLY A 37 7.09 12.87 52.73
N VAL A 38 8.26 13.48 52.68
CA VAL A 38 9.40 13.16 53.57
C VAL A 38 9.07 13.54 54.99
N ALA A 39 8.78 12.54 55.86
CA ALA A 39 8.42 12.78 57.25
C ALA A 39 9.68 12.85 58.14
N LEU A 40 9.80 13.88 58.94
CA LEU A 40 10.85 14.07 59.94
C LEU A 40 10.23 14.15 61.32
N VAL A 41 10.72 13.32 62.25
CA VAL A 41 10.29 13.38 63.67
C VAL A 41 11.33 14.12 64.53
N ALA A 42 10.91 14.59 65.71
CA ALA A 42 11.77 15.35 66.61
C ALA A 42 13.05 14.57 66.96
N GLY A 43 14.21 15.20 66.83
CA GLY A 43 15.51 14.60 67.12
C GLY A 43 16.07 13.61 66.06
N GLN A 44 15.38 13.40 64.91
CA GLN A 44 15.79 12.48 63.86
C GLN A 44 16.79 13.14 62.93
N ILE A 45 17.88 12.43 62.58
CA ILE A 45 18.72 12.76 61.43
C ILE A 45 18.28 11.80 60.31
N LEU A 46 17.68 12.35 59.26
CA LEU A 46 17.22 11.60 58.08
C LEU A 46 18.21 11.75 56.93
N ARG A 47 18.79 10.66 56.47
CA ARG A 47 19.57 10.60 55.25
C ARG A 47 18.68 10.31 54.06
N LEU A 48 18.73 11.16 53.06
CA LEU A 48 18.00 11.00 51.82
C LEU A 48 18.93 11.14 50.63
N ASP A 49 19.13 10.08 49.89
CA ASP A 49 19.88 10.13 48.62
C ASP A 49 18.98 10.67 47.51
N VAL A 50 19.49 11.64 46.78
CA VAL A 50 18.80 12.32 45.67
C VAL A 50 19.44 11.84 44.34
N PRO A 51 18.86 10.81 43.69
CA PRO A 51 19.37 10.37 42.42
C PRO A 51 18.98 11.38 41.32
N LEU A 52 19.91 12.21 40.89
CA LEU A 52 19.71 13.11 39.77
C LEU A 52 19.81 12.31 38.48
N THR A 53 18.78 12.35 37.67
CA THR A 53 18.76 11.81 36.31
C THR A 53 19.14 12.93 35.33
N LEU A 54 19.99 12.63 34.33
CA LEU A 54 20.33 13.60 33.32
C LEU A 54 19.06 14.19 32.72
N GLU A 55 18.98 15.52 32.63
CA GLU A 55 18.01 16.20 31.81
C GLU A 55 18.43 15.94 30.35
N VAL A 56 18.12 14.73 29.86
CA VAL A 56 18.00 14.57 28.43
C VAL A 56 16.98 15.63 28.04
N GLN A 57 17.32 16.63 27.25
CA GLN A 57 16.35 17.40 26.52
C GLN A 57 15.65 16.43 25.56
N GLN A 58 14.92 15.49 26.14
CA GLN A 58 13.77 14.95 25.48
C GLN A 58 12.94 16.18 25.16
N GLN A 59 12.78 16.48 23.90
CA GLN A 59 11.57 17.18 23.51
C GLN A 59 10.45 16.34 24.13
N LYS A 60 10.03 16.75 25.31
CA LYS A 60 8.86 16.23 25.99
C LYS A 60 7.71 16.68 25.11
N ILE A 61 7.42 15.87 24.10
CA ILE A 61 6.12 15.90 23.47
C ILE A 61 5.22 15.35 24.56
N GLU A 62 4.83 16.19 25.51
CA GLU A 62 3.61 15.98 26.24
C GLU A 62 2.52 16.00 25.18
N VAL A 63 2.21 14.84 24.63
CA VAL A 63 0.89 14.62 24.10
C VAL A 63 -0.02 14.66 25.32
N ASN A 64 -0.29 15.87 25.79
CA ASN A 64 -1.41 16.12 26.68
C ASN A 64 -2.61 15.61 25.89
N SER A 65 -3.14 14.47 26.29
CA SER A 65 -4.29 13.82 25.67
C SER A 65 -5.56 14.70 25.64
N THR A 66 -5.44 15.95 26.03
CA THR A 66 -6.51 16.93 26.17
C THR A 66 -6.30 18.23 25.39
N SER A 67 -5.12 18.51 24.81
CA SER A 67 -4.93 19.77 24.05
C SER A 67 -4.30 19.48 22.68
N THR A 68 -4.89 20.08 21.64
CA THR A 68 -4.41 20.06 20.24
C THR A 68 -3.46 21.24 20.00
N GLN A 69 -2.45 21.40 20.87
CA GLN A 69 -1.53 22.53 20.81
C GLN A 69 -0.59 22.42 19.62
N LEU A 70 -0.46 23.50 18.85
CA LEU A 70 0.47 23.59 17.74
C LEU A 70 1.86 24.02 18.21
N ASP A 71 2.91 23.52 17.55
CA ASP A 71 4.29 23.95 17.74
C ASP A 71 5.03 24.05 16.38
N VAL A 72 6.28 24.46 16.42
CA VAL A 72 7.12 24.62 15.21
C VAL A 72 8.08 23.44 15.01
N SER A 73 7.88 22.32 15.71
CA SER A 73 8.65 21.09 15.48
C SER A 73 8.28 20.46 14.14
N PRO A 74 9.26 20.01 13.34
CA PRO A 74 8.98 19.31 12.08
C PRO A 74 8.15 18.04 12.27
N GLN A 75 8.27 17.39 13.45
CA GLN A 75 7.57 16.14 13.79
C GLN A 75 6.09 16.35 14.15
N ASN A 76 5.68 17.57 14.55
CA ASN A 76 4.33 17.87 15.05
C ASN A 76 3.55 18.73 14.06
N ASN A 77 3.43 18.27 12.81
CA ASN A 77 2.59 18.96 11.83
C ASN A 77 1.11 18.54 11.98
N ALA A 78 0.18 19.45 11.73
CA ALA A 78 -1.27 19.18 11.85
C ALA A 78 -1.81 18.31 10.72
N ASN A 79 -1.04 18.03 9.67
CA ASN A 79 -1.37 17.06 8.62
C ASN A 79 -1.01 15.62 9.05
N SER A 80 -0.25 15.46 10.11
CA SER A 80 0.11 14.15 10.64
C SER A 80 -1.11 13.50 11.31
N ILE A 81 -1.40 12.27 10.91
CA ILE A 81 -2.39 11.43 11.56
C ILE A 81 -1.65 10.45 12.47
N ILE A 82 -1.92 10.53 13.76
CA ILE A 82 -1.34 9.61 14.77
C ILE A 82 -2.49 8.83 15.38
N LEU A 83 -2.51 7.52 15.11
CA LEU A 83 -3.48 6.58 15.65
C LEU A 83 -2.82 5.73 16.72
N GLN A 84 -3.33 5.79 17.96
CA GLN A 84 -2.80 5.04 19.09
C GLN A 84 -3.92 4.62 20.07
N GLY A 85 -3.69 3.55 20.80
CA GLY A 85 -4.64 3.05 21.79
C GLY A 85 -6.04 2.86 21.20
N LYS A 86 -7.01 3.64 21.67
CA LYS A 86 -8.42 3.55 21.26
C LYS A 86 -8.68 3.98 19.81
N ASP A 87 -7.84 4.82 19.24
CA ASP A 87 -8.02 5.29 17.87
C ASP A 87 -7.76 4.14 16.87
N LEU A 88 -6.88 3.18 17.23
CA LEU A 88 -6.64 1.97 16.43
C LEU A 88 -7.89 1.06 16.32
N GLU A 89 -8.85 1.16 17.25
CA GLU A 89 -10.07 0.36 17.20
C GLU A 89 -10.97 0.70 16.01
N ALA A 90 -10.82 1.89 15.45
CA ALA A 90 -11.58 2.31 14.27
C ALA A 90 -11.05 1.65 12.97
N LEU A 91 -9.81 1.15 12.98
CA LEU A 91 -9.23 0.42 11.86
C LEU A 91 -9.63 -1.05 11.88
N SER A 92 -9.55 -1.69 10.71
CA SER A 92 -9.85 -3.11 10.55
C SER A 92 -8.90 -4.02 11.33
N ASP A 93 -9.41 -5.15 11.82
CA ASP A 93 -8.61 -6.25 12.36
C ASP A 93 -8.11 -7.19 11.25
N ASP A 94 -8.63 -7.03 10.03
CA ASP A 94 -8.19 -7.73 8.82
C ASP A 94 -6.92 -7.06 8.27
N PRO A 95 -5.77 -7.76 8.10
CA PRO A 95 -4.54 -7.15 7.62
C PRO A 95 -4.63 -6.55 6.20
N ASP A 96 -5.38 -7.18 5.28
CA ASP A 96 -5.52 -6.67 3.92
C ASP A 96 -6.37 -5.41 3.89
N GLU A 97 -7.46 -5.42 4.65
CA GLU A 97 -8.29 -4.26 4.83
C GLU A 97 -7.55 -3.16 5.57
N LEU A 98 -6.79 -3.50 6.63
CA LEU A 98 -5.92 -2.57 7.33
C LEU A 98 -4.92 -1.92 6.37
N SER A 99 -4.30 -2.71 5.47
CA SER A 99 -3.41 -2.18 4.44
C SER A 99 -4.13 -1.19 3.52
N SER A 100 -5.31 -1.54 3.04
CA SER A 100 -6.14 -0.67 2.18
C SER A 100 -6.58 0.60 2.92
N GLU A 101 -6.98 0.48 4.18
CA GLU A 101 -7.32 1.63 5.03
C GLU A 101 -6.12 2.55 5.27
N LEU A 102 -4.93 2.00 5.49
CA LEU A 102 -3.70 2.78 5.65
C LEU A 102 -3.30 3.48 4.36
N GLN A 103 -3.44 2.84 3.20
CA GLN A 103 -3.23 3.49 1.90
C GLN A 103 -4.27 4.60 1.64
N ALA A 104 -5.52 4.39 2.05
CA ALA A 104 -6.54 5.43 1.97
C ALA A 104 -6.21 6.63 2.88
N LEU A 105 -5.66 6.37 4.08
CA LEU A 105 -5.18 7.40 5.02
C LEU A 105 -3.97 8.16 4.49
N ALA A 106 -3.06 7.49 3.77
CA ALA A 106 -1.93 8.12 3.10
C ALA A 106 -2.39 9.11 2.01
N GLY A 107 -3.52 8.80 1.37
CA GLY A 107 -4.16 9.67 0.38
C GLY A 107 -3.41 9.74 -0.96
N PRO A 108 -3.92 10.55 -1.91
CA PRO A 108 -3.32 10.67 -3.25
C PRO A 108 -1.95 11.38 -3.24
N SER A 109 -1.55 11.98 -2.13
CA SER A 109 -0.25 12.64 -1.95
C SER A 109 0.94 11.67 -1.99
N ALA A 110 0.68 10.39 -1.82
CA ALA A 110 1.67 9.32 -1.90
C ALA A 110 2.21 9.08 -3.33
N GLY A 111 1.63 9.74 -4.33
CA GLY A 111 1.98 9.57 -5.75
C GLY A 111 1.40 8.28 -6.35
N PRO A 112 1.80 7.95 -7.59
CA PRO A 112 1.24 6.80 -8.32
C PRO A 112 1.53 5.44 -7.66
N ASN A 113 2.63 5.32 -6.92
CA ASN A 113 3.06 4.07 -6.29
C ASN A 113 2.46 3.82 -4.89
N GLY A 114 1.58 4.73 -4.41
CA GLY A 114 0.97 4.65 -3.08
C GLY A 114 1.93 4.96 -1.93
N GLY A 115 1.42 4.86 -0.70
CA GLY A 115 2.18 5.17 0.53
C GLY A 115 3.15 4.06 0.92
N GLN A 116 4.41 4.43 1.17
CA GLN A 116 5.40 3.48 1.69
C GLN A 116 5.15 3.19 3.16
N ILE A 117 5.07 1.90 3.50
CA ILE A 117 4.91 1.43 4.88
C ILE A 117 6.28 1.09 5.47
N TYR A 118 6.54 1.62 6.67
CA TYR A 118 7.70 1.31 7.50
C TYR A 118 7.22 0.62 8.78
N ILE A 119 7.79 -0.52 9.11
CA ILE A 119 7.48 -1.28 10.34
C ILE A 119 8.71 -1.24 11.25
N ASP A 120 8.58 -0.59 12.42
CA ASP A 120 9.70 -0.34 13.36
C ASP A 120 10.93 0.29 12.67
N GLY A 121 10.70 1.07 11.59
CA GLY A 121 11.73 1.76 10.79
C GLY A 121 12.28 0.96 9.61
N PHE A 122 11.87 -0.28 9.41
CA PHE A 122 12.25 -1.11 8.26
C PHE A 122 11.27 -1.01 7.10
N THR A 123 11.76 -1.27 5.87
CA THR A 123 11.00 -1.07 4.62
C THR A 123 10.37 -2.35 4.04
N ALA A 124 10.54 -3.48 4.68
CA ALA A 124 10.01 -4.77 4.23
C ALA A 124 9.39 -5.56 5.38
N GLY A 125 8.73 -6.66 5.05
CA GLY A 125 8.03 -7.55 5.96
C GLY A 125 6.52 -7.36 5.91
N GLN A 126 5.81 -8.39 6.34
CA GLN A 126 4.35 -8.40 6.39
C GLN A 126 3.82 -7.46 7.48
N LEU A 127 2.62 -6.89 7.23
CA LEU A 127 1.94 -6.10 8.25
C LEU A 127 1.77 -6.89 9.54
N PRO A 128 2.15 -6.32 10.69
CA PRO A 128 1.89 -6.95 11.96
C PRO A 128 0.39 -6.97 12.26
N PRO A 129 -0.13 -8.01 12.93
CA PRO A 129 -1.51 -8.03 13.40
C PRO A 129 -1.83 -6.76 14.21
N LYS A 130 -3.02 -6.16 14.02
CA LYS A 130 -3.41 -4.91 14.68
C LYS A 130 -3.23 -4.98 16.21
N ALA A 131 -3.48 -6.14 16.82
CA ALA A 131 -3.28 -6.36 18.25
C ALA A 131 -1.83 -6.16 18.72
N SER A 132 -0.84 -6.30 17.84
CA SER A 132 0.59 -6.06 18.14
C SER A 132 1.05 -4.65 17.81
N ILE A 133 0.20 -3.80 17.22
CA ILE A 133 0.52 -2.41 16.89
C ILE A 133 0.34 -1.52 18.14
N ARG A 134 1.37 -0.71 18.41
CA ARG A 134 1.33 0.33 19.45
C ARG A 134 0.75 1.63 18.93
N GLU A 135 1.25 2.08 17.77
CA GLU A 135 0.82 3.31 17.12
C GLU A 135 1.13 3.28 15.62
N ILE A 136 0.37 4.05 14.87
CA ILE A 136 0.55 4.31 13.44
C ILE A 136 0.68 5.81 13.26
N ARG A 137 1.69 6.25 12.49
CA ARG A 137 1.92 7.64 12.13
C ARG A 137 1.90 7.79 10.62
N ILE A 138 1.16 8.77 10.14
CA ILE A 138 1.04 9.04 8.71
C ILE A 138 1.37 10.52 8.47
N ASN A 139 2.13 10.81 7.42
CA ASN A 139 2.54 12.16 7.02
C ASN A 139 3.36 12.92 8.09
N GLN A 140 4.09 12.22 8.95
CA GLN A 140 4.94 12.87 9.93
C GLN A 140 6.25 13.34 9.28
N ASN A 141 6.60 14.62 9.43
CA ASN A 141 7.80 15.25 8.86
C ASN A 141 8.08 14.87 7.39
N PRO A 142 7.23 15.33 6.43
CA PRO A 142 7.26 14.82 5.05
C PRO A 142 8.56 15.16 4.29
N PHE A 143 9.33 16.15 4.70
CA PHE A 143 10.56 16.57 4.04
C PHE A 143 11.84 16.11 4.77
N SER A 144 11.76 15.11 5.64
CA SER A 144 12.94 14.56 6.31
C SER A 144 13.86 13.82 5.32
N SER A 145 15.18 14.11 5.39
CA SER A 145 16.20 13.43 4.56
C SER A 145 16.51 12.01 5.01
N GLU A 146 16.03 11.60 6.19
CA GLU A 146 16.16 10.24 6.73
C GLU A 146 15.51 9.19 5.80
N TYR A 147 14.42 9.55 5.13
CA TYR A 147 13.63 8.61 4.34
C TYR A 147 13.91 8.75 2.84
N ASP A 148 13.91 7.63 2.13
CA ASP A 148 14.18 7.56 0.68
C ASP A 148 12.95 7.82 -0.18
N LYS A 149 11.74 7.57 0.31
CA LYS A 149 10.48 7.73 -0.42
C LYS A 149 9.75 9.03 -0.06
N LEU A 150 8.71 9.36 -0.83
CA LEU A 150 7.85 10.52 -0.60
C LEU A 150 7.39 10.60 0.85
N GLY A 151 7.51 11.78 1.43
CA GLY A 151 7.14 12.00 2.82
C GLY A 151 5.66 12.17 3.05
N TYR A 152 4.94 12.79 2.11
CA TYR A 152 3.49 12.73 2.08
C TYR A 152 3.07 11.35 1.59
N GLY A 153 2.18 10.71 2.35
CA GLY A 153 1.80 9.31 2.14
C GLY A 153 2.65 8.30 2.90
N ARG A 154 3.71 8.70 3.61
CA ARG A 154 4.50 7.77 4.43
C ARG A 154 3.71 7.28 5.63
N ILE A 155 3.73 5.95 5.84
CA ILE A 155 3.05 5.25 6.92
C ILE A 155 4.11 4.59 7.79
N GLU A 156 4.14 4.93 9.09
CA GLU A 156 5.08 4.36 10.06
C GLU A 156 4.29 3.58 11.10
N ILE A 157 4.56 2.29 11.22
CA ILE A 157 3.93 1.37 12.18
C ILE A 157 4.95 1.02 13.26
N PHE A 158 4.58 1.20 14.52
CA PHE A 158 5.40 0.84 15.67
C PHE A 158 4.73 -0.30 16.44
N THR A 159 5.47 -1.39 16.66
CA THR A 159 4.97 -2.55 17.38
C THR A 159 5.03 -2.38 18.90
N LYS A 160 4.21 -3.14 19.62
CA LYS A 160 4.18 -3.15 21.08
C LYS A 160 5.47 -3.77 21.64
N PRO A 161 6.16 -3.11 22.59
CA PRO A 161 7.28 -3.71 23.32
C PRO A 161 6.76 -4.65 24.41
N GLY A 162 7.66 -5.43 24.99
CA GLY A 162 7.43 -6.09 26.27
C GLY A 162 7.24 -5.08 27.40
N THR A 163 6.62 -5.50 28.48
CA THR A 163 6.28 -4.66 29.65
C THR A 163 6.81 -5.23 30.95
N ASP A 164 6.75 -4.44 32.03
CA ASP A 164 7.14 -4.81 33.39
C ASP A 164 6.12 -5.70 34.13
N LYS A 165 4.91 -5.86 33.58
CA LYS A 165 3.84 -6.70 34.13
C LYS A 165 3.29 -7.63 33.07
N LEU A 166 2.94 -8.85 33.49
CA LEU A 166 2.30 -9.81 32.61
C LEU A 166 0.90 -9.32 32.22
N HIS A 167 0.63 -9.25 30.95
CA HIS A 167 -0.66 -8.92 30.37
C HIS A 167 -0.83 -9.63 29.03
N GLY A 168 -2.07 -9.80 28.63
CA GLY A 168 -2.37 -10.46 27.37
C GLY A 168 -3.77 -10.17 26.87
N GLN A 169 -4.00 -10.62 25.66
CA GLN A 169 -5.26 -10.48 24.98
C GLN A 169 -5.53 -11.72 24.14
N LEU A 170 -6.76 -12.21 24.19
CA LEU A 170 -7.29 -13.23 23.27
C LEU A 170 -8.44 -12.58 22.50
N GLN A 171 -8.49 -12.80 21.20
CA GLN A 171 -9.51 -12.24 20.32
C GLN A 171 -10.00 -13.28 19.32
N MET A 172 -11.31 -13.28 19.13
CA MET A 172 -11.99 -14.05 18.09
C MET A 172 -12.84 -13.08 17.25
N LEU A 173 -12.76 -13.21 15.94
CA LEU A 173 -13.59 -12.49 14.98
C LEU A 173 -14.24 -13.54 14.09
N GLY A 174 -15.54 -13.42 13.83
CA GLY A 174 -16.30 -14.33 12.99
C GLY A 174 -17.25 -13.61 12.05
N ASN A 175 -17.37 -14.14 10.83
CA ASN A 175 -18.30 -13.70 9.81
C ASN A 175 -18.88 -14.91 9.09
N ALA A 176 -20.13 -14.83 8.65
CA ALA A 176 -20.77 -15.84 7.81
C ALA A 176 -21.53 -15.18 6.67
N SER A 177 -21.66 -15.88 5.54
CA SER A 177 -22.34 -15.38 4.34
C SER A 177 -23.75 -14.87 4.60
N GLY A 178 -24.48 -15.49 5.55
CA GLY A 178 -25.83 -15.06 5.96
C GLY A 178 -25.92 -13.65 6.60
N PHE A 179 -24.79 -13.10 7.07
CA PHE A 179 -24.72 -11.74 7.62
C PHE A 179 -24.32 -10.70 6.57
N ASN A 180 -23.98 -11.15 5.36
CA ASN A 180 -23.44 -10.30 4.30
C ASN A 180 -24.47 -10.03 3.22
N SER A 181 -24.38 -8.91 2.54
CA SER A 181 -25.14 -8.65 1.32
C SER A 181 -24.61 -9.50 0.18
N ARG A 182 -25.52 -9.95 -0.70
CA ARG A 182 -25.14 -10.68 -1.91
C ARG A 182 -24.28 -9.82 -2.84
N ASN A 183 -23.39 -10.47 -3.57
CA ASN A 183 -22.66 -9.84 -4.65
C ASN A 183 -23.63 -9.66 -5.86
N PRO A 184 -23.83 -8.44 -6.38
CA PRO A 184 -24.79 -8.20 -7.47
C PRO A 184 -24.38 -8.86 -8.80
N PHE A 185 -23.12 -9.22 -8.98
CA PHE A 185 -22.65 -9.93 -10.17
C PHE A 185 -22.88 -11.45 -10.09
N GLU A 186 -23.36 -11.92 -8.95
CA GLU A 186 -23.75 -13.29 -8.70
C GLU A 186 -25.23 -13.46 -9.09
N THR A 187 -25.50 -13.71 -10.36
CA THR A 187 -26.85 -14.07 -10.80
C THR A 187 -27.13 -15.52 -10.39
N ALA A 188 -28.27 -15.76 -9.76
CA ALA A 188 -28.69 -17.11 -9.46
C ALA A 188 -28.92 -17.85 -10.79
N ARG A 189 -28.06 -18.79 -11.12
CA ARG A 189 -28.37 -19.81 -12.14
C ARG A 189 -29.60 -20.58 -11.63
N GLU A 190 -30.62 -20.76 -12.45
CA GLU A 190 -31.83 -21.47 -12.01
C GLU A 190 -31.42 -22.81 -11.36
N GLY A 191 -31.75 -22.97 -10.08
CA GLY A 191 -31.52 -24.20 -9.32
C GLY A 191 -30.16 -24.33 -8.63
N VAL A 192 -29.22 -23.37 -8.77
CA VAL A 192 -27.89 -23.39 -8.10
C VAL A 192 -27.76 -22.22 -7.14
N SER A 193 -27.80 -22.51 -5.85
CA SER A 193 -27.46 -21.50 -4.84
C SER A 193 -25.95 -21.33 -4.75
N PRO A 194 -25.44 -20.09 -4.59
CA PRO A 194 -24.01 -19.85 -4.33
C PRO A 194 -23.55 -20.64 -3.10
N PRO A 195 -22.29 -21.13 -3.09
CA PRO A 195 -21.76 -21.81 -1.93
C PRO A 195 -21.74 -20.84 -0.73
N GLY A 196 -22.21 -21.33 0.43
CA GLY A 196 -22.06 -20.61 1.69
C GLY A 196 -20.60 -20.54 2.11
N TYR A 197 -20.23 -19.46 2.80
CA TYR A 197 -18.88 -19.28 3.32
C TYR A 197 -18.90 -18.70 4.73
N ASN A 198 -17.83 -18.97 5.47
CA ASN A 198 -17.55 -18.38 6.76
C ASN A 198 -16.11 -17.90 6.82
N SER A 199 -15.83 -16.95 7.71
CA SER A 199 -14.48 -16.46 8.00
C SER A 199 -14.31 -16.39 9.51
N GLU A 200 -13.19 -16.93 9.98
CA GLU A 200 -12.85 -16.99 11.39
C GLU A 200 -11.41 -16.50 11.58
N GLN A 201 -11.22 -15.66 12.58
CA GLN A 201 -9.90 -15.19 12.98
C GLN A 201 -9.72 -15.37 14.47
N TYR A 202 -8.64 -16.03 14.83
CA TYR A 202 -8.21 -16.27 16.19
C TYR A 202 -6.86 -15.57 16.38
N SER A 203 -6.77 -14.67 17.34
CA SER A 203 -5.51 -14.03 17.68
C SER A 203 -5.29 -13.99 19.19
N GLY A 204 -4.02 -14.09 19.58
CA GLY A 204 -3.61 -14.00 20.96
C GLY A 204 -2.28 -13.31 21.10
N ASN A 205 -2.15 -12.48 22.13
CA ASN A 205 -0.86 -11.91 22.48
C ASN A 205 -0.65 -11.96 23.99
N ILE A 206 0.62 -12.06 24.37
CA ILE A 206 1.06 -12.04 25.76
C ILE A 206 2.39 -11.29 25.83
N GLY A 207 2.55 -10.46 26.84
CA GLY A 207 3.78 -9.73 27.09
C GLY A 207 4.04 -9.56 28.58
N GLY A 208 5.31 -9.46 28.93
CA GLY A 208 5.70 -9.30 30.31
C GLY A 208 7.21 -9.28 30.52
N PRO A 209 7.65 -9.23 31.81
CA PRO A 209 9.07 -9.29 32.14
C PRO A 209 9.60 -10.73 32.04
N ILE A 210 10.81 -10.90 31.51
CA ILE A 210 11.62 -12.12 31.66
C ILE A 210 12.44 -11.97 32.96
N ASN A 211 13.05 -10.81 33.11
CA ASN A 211 13.79 -10.40 34.30
C ASN A 211 13.88 -8.86 34.40
N LYS A 212 14.67 -8.33 35.35
CA LYS A 212 14.80 -6.86 35.51
C LYS A 212 15.38 -6.11 34.32
N LYS A 213 16.05 -6.82 33.37
CA LYS A 213 16.70 -6.24 32.19
C LYS A 213 16.04 -6.67 30.89
N ALA A 214 15.14 -7.65 30.91
CA ALA A 214 14.54 -8.21 29.71
C ALA A 214 13.03 -8.29 29.83
N SER A 215 12.35 -7.96 28.72
CA SER A 215 10.92 -8.16 28.57
C SER A 215 10.64 -8.84 27.22
N PHE A 216 9.48 -9.47 27.13
CA PHE A 216 9.05 -10.13 25.91
C PHE A 216 7.66 -9.68 25.50
N PHE A 217 7.37 -9.82 24.22
CA PHE A 217 6.03 -9.74 23.64
C PHE A 217 5.90 -10.84 22.60
N PHE A 218 4.82 -11.61 22.66
CA PHE A 218 4.52 -12.70 21.73
C PHE A 218 3.14 -12.50 21.17
N ASN A 219 2.98 -12.67 19.85
CA ASN A 219 1.71 -12.63 19.18
C ASN A 219 1.55 -13.83 18.25
N ILE A 220 0.36 -14.41 18.23
CA ILE A 220 -0.05 -15.45 17.28
C ILE A 220 -1.40 -15.08 16.67
N GLU A 221 -1.55 -15.32 15.36
CA GLU A 221 -2.81 -15.14 14.65
C GLU A 221 -3.01 -16.28 13.64
N ARG A 222 -4.22 -16.81 13.61
CA ARG A 222 -4.68 -17.76 12.60
C ARG A 222 -5.98 -17.24 12.01
N ARG A 223 -6.06 -17.21 10.66
CA ARG A 223 -7.28 -16.86 9.93
C ARG A 223 -7.63 -17.96 8.95
N ASN A 224 -8.89 -18.37 8.95
CA ASN A 224 -9.51 -19.19 7.93
C ASN A 224 -10.56 -18.30 7.25
N ILE A 225 -10.35 -17.98 6.00
CA ILE A 225 -11.18 -17.08 5.23
C ILE A 225 -11.90 -17.92 4.19
N GLY A 226 -13.21 -18.02 4.30
CA GLY A 226 -14.04 -18.49 3.21
C GLY A 226 -14.41 -17.29 2.33
N ALA A 227 -14.06 -17.32 1.06
CA ALA A 227 -14.37 -16.27 0.10
C ALA A 227 -14.97 -16.87 -1.17
N LEU A 228 -15.66 -16.02 -1.94
CA LEU A 228 -16.15 -16.35 -3.27
C LEU A 228 -15.56 -15.37 -4.27
N ASN A 229 -15.01 -15.90 -5.34
CA ASN A 229 -14.71 -15.14 -6.54
C ASN A 229 -15.89 -15.28 -7.50
N VAL A 230 -16.27 -14.20 -8.18
CA VAL A 230 -17.39 -14.21 -9.12
C VAL A 230 -16.86 -13.98 -10.53
N VAL A 231 -17.07 -14.98 -11.39
CA VAL A 231 -16.91 -14.82 -12.84
C VAL A 231 -18.09 -14.02 -13.35
N SER A 232 -17.84 -13.00 -14.14
CA SER A 232 -18.85 -12.20 -14.85
C SER A 232 -18.32 -11.92 -16.24
N ALA A 233 -18.65 -12.80 -17.17
CA ALA A 233 -18.05 -12.91 -18.49
C ALA A 233 -19.12 -13.16 -19.56
N GLN A 234 -18.72 -13.11 -20.84
CA GLN A 234 -19.52 -13.55 -21.96
C GLN A 234 -18.81 -14.74 -22.59
N VAL A 235 -19.50 -15.85 -22.73
CA VAL A 235 -18.95 -17.12 -23.27
C VAL A 235 -19.81 -17.63 -24.42
N LEU A 236 -19.39 -18.70 -25.06
CA LEU A 236 -20.19 -19.40 -26.09
C LEU A 236 -20.91 -20.60 -25.49
N ASP A 237 -22.15 -20.81 -25.90
CA ASP A 237 -22.95 -22.01 -25.57
C ASP A 237 -22.86 -23.03 -26.72
N PRO A 238 -22.04 -24.10 -26.59
CA PRO A 238 -21.92 -25.11 -27.65
C PRO A 238 -23.26 -25.86 -27.95
N ALA A 239 -24.15 -25.97 -26.95
CA ALA A 239 -25.42 -26.62 -27.12
C ALA A 239 -26.43 -25.81 -27.97
N ASN A 240 -26.20 -24.47 -28.05
CA ASN A 240 -27.04 -23.54 -28.79
C ASN A 240 -26.27 -22.88 -29.96
N ASN A 241 -25.65 -23.70 -30.82
CA ASN A 241 -24.88 -23.24 -31.99
C ASN A 241 -23.85 -22.14 -31.64
N PHE A 242 -23.16 -22.26 -30.51
CA PHE A 242 -22.18 -21.31 -30.04
C PHE A 242 -22.75 -19.87 -29.87
N ALA A 243 -24.01 -19.75 -29.44
CA ALA A 243 -24.59 -18.46 -29.13
C ALA A 243 -23.78 -17.78 -27.98
N ILE A 244 -23.62 -16.46 -28.08
CA ILE A 244 -22.99 -15.68 -27.03
C ILE A 244 -23.96 -15.56 -25.86
N VAL A 245 -23.54 -16.03 -24.69
CA VAL A 245 -24.36 -16.04 -23.47
C VAL A 245 -23.58 -15.46 -22.28
N PRO A 246 -24.26 -14.81 -21.33
CA PRO A 246 -23.62 -14.36 -20.09
C PRO A 246 -23.26 -15.57 -19.20
N GLU A 247 -22.03 -15.56 -18.65
CA GLU A 247 -21.59 -16.49 -17.62
C GLU A 247 -21.43 -15.76 -16.29
N SER A 248 -22.13 -16.25 -15.26
CA SER A 248 -22.03 -15.78 -13.91
C SER A 248 -21.85 -16.97 -12.97
N LEU A 249 -20.63 -17.12 -12.44
CA LEU A 249 -20.26 -18.26 -11.61
C LEU A 249 -19.58 -17.81 -10.33
N ALA A 250 -20.11 -18.25 -9.18
CA ALA A 250 -19.45 -18.07 -7.89
C ALA A 250 -18.54 -19.27 -7.59
N VAL A 251 -17.25 -19.03 -7.47
CA VAL A 251 -16.21 -20.03 -7.20
C VAL A 251 -15.66 -19.83 -5.80
N ALA A 252 -15.63 -20.89 -4.99
CA ALA A 252 -15.02 -20.84 -3.66
C ALA A 252 -13.53 -20.50 -3.76
N ASN A 253 -13.07 -19.54 -2.96
CA ASN A 253 -11.67 -19.09 -2.88
C ASN A 253 -11.21 -19.11 -1.41
N PRO A 254 -11.07 -20.31 -0.81
CA PRO A 254 -10.65 -20.41 0.59
C PRO A 254 -9.20 -19.98 0.76
N GLN A 255 -8.96 -19.23 1.83
CA GLN A 255 -7.65 -18.71 2.19
C GLN A 255 -7.34 -19.02 3.66
N THR A 256 -6.09 -19.36 3.94
CA THR A 256 -5.62 -19.64 5.29
C THR A 256 -4.34 -18.87 5.59
N ARG A 257 -4.36 -18.04 6.63
CA ARG A 257 -3.21 -17.26 7.08
C ARG A 257 -2.78 -17.61 8.48
N THR A 258 -1.47 -17.68 8.69
CA THR A 258 -0.87 -17.87 10.02
C THR A 258 0.24 -16.84 10.20
N ASN A 259 0.21 -16.13 11.32
CA ASN A 259 1.24 -15.17 11.71
C ASN A 259 1.70 -15.49 13.13
N LEU A 260 3.02 -15.53 13.34
CA LEU A 260 3.65 -15.74 14.63
C LEU A 260 4.75 -14.71 14.80
N SER A 261 4.76 -13.96 15.90
CA SER A 261 5.67 -12.82 16.05
C SER A 261 6.17 -12.67 17.50
N PRO A 262 7.26 -13.37 17.90
CA PRO A 262 7.97 -13.11 19.15
C PRO A 262 8.86 -11.87 19.03
N ARG A 263 8.97 -11.13 20.15
CA ARG A 263 9.85 -9.99 20.35
C ARG A 263 10.48 -10.06 21.74
N ILE A 264 11.75 -9.72 21.83
CA ILE A 264 12.50 -9.58 23.09
C ILE A 264 13.16 -8.21 23.10
N ASP A 265 12.99 -7.48 24.19
CA ASP A 265 13.67 -6.23 24.47
C ASP A 265 14.63 -6.48 25.63
N TYR A 266 15.95 -6.30 25.40
CA TYR A 266 16.99 -6.60 26.37
C TYR A 266 17.87 -5.38 26.63
N GLN A 267 17.97 -4.96 27.89
CA GLN A 267 18.85 -3.88 28.32
C GLN A 267 20.28 -4.42 28.52
N LEU A 268 21.14 -4.25 27.50
CA LEU A 268 22.55 -4.66 27.55
C LEU A 268 23.30 -3.89 28.64
N THR A 269 23.17 -2.57 28.64
CA THR A 269 23.69 -1.65 29.67
C THR A 269 22.62 -0.62 30.03
N PRO A 270 22.79 0.20 31.07
CA PRO A 270 21.82 1.28 31.36
C PRO A 270 21.55 2.21 30.17
N ASN A 271 22.51 2.34 29.25
CA ASN A 271 22.45 3.24 28.10
C ASN A 271 22.31 2.52 26.76
N ASN A 272 22.18 1.18 26.78
CA ASN A 272 22.08 0.40 25.54
C ASN A 272 20.97 -0.64 25.66
N THR A 273 20.10 -0.69 24.64
CA THR A 273 19.00 -1.65 24.55
C THR A 273 19.00 -2.32 23.18
N LEU A 274 18.99 -3.64 23.21
CA LEU A 274 18.83 -4.50 22.05
C LEU A 274 17.37 -4.98 21.96
N THR A 275 16.73 -4.75 20.83
CA THR A 275 15.41 -5.32 20.50
C THR A 275 15.59 -6.34 19.39
N VAL A 276 15.09 -7.54 19.59
CA VAL A 276 15.07 -8.59 18.57
C VAL A 276 13.62 -9.01 18.33
N ARG A 277 13.21 -9.04 17.09
CA ARG A 277 11.88 -9.49 16.66
C ARG A 277 12.04 -10.50 15.53
N TYR A 278 11.28 -11.57 15.61
CA TYR A 278 11.12 -12.52 14.51
C TYR A 278 9.65 -12.54 14.11
N GLN A 279 9.36 -12.78 12.83
CA GLN A 279 8.01 -12.99 12.32
C GLN A 279 8.03 -14.15 11.33
N TYR A 280 7.11 -15.07 11.54
CA TYR A 280 6.75 -16.11 10.59
C TYR A 280 5.37 -15.81 10.04
N PHE A 281 5.25 -15.81 8.72
CA PHE A 281 3.98 -15.62 8.03
C PHE A 281 3.82 -16.73 6.99
N ARG A 282 2.61 -17.30 6.93
CA ARG A 282 2.24 -18.31 5.93
C ARG A 282 0.85 -17.99 5.42
N ASP A 283 0.71 -17.91 4.09
CA ASP A 283 -0.54 -17.70 3.37
C ASP A 283 -0.76 -18.80 2.33
N VAL A 284 -1.97 -19.35 2.30
CA VAL A 284 -2.39 -20.36 1.33
C VAL A 284 -3.71 -19.91 0.75
N VAL A 285 -3.78 -19.79 -0.57
CA VAL A 285 -5.00 -19.42 -1.29
C VAL A 285 -5.30 -20.48 -2.34
N ALA A 286 -6.49 -21.01 -2.32
CA ALA A 286 -6.98 -21.89 -3.40
C ALA A 286 -7.84 -21.09 -4.39
N ASN A 287 -7.81 -21.49 -5.66
CA ASN A 287 -8.56 -20.87 -6.77
C ASN A 287 -8.24 -19.37 -6.94
N ALA A 288 -6.97 -18.99 -6.69
CA ALA A 288 -6.50 -17.64 -6.92
C ALA A 288 -6.57 -17.29 -8.42
N GLY A 289 -6.88 -16.01 -8.72
CA GLY A 289 -6.94 -15.53 -10.11
C GLY A 289 -8.25 -15.79 -10.85
N VAL A 290 -9.13 -16.66 -10.34
CA VAL A 290 -10.48 -16.84 -10.88
C VAL A 290 -11.35 -15.62 -10.59
N GLY A 291 -12.24 -15.28 -11.53
CA GLY A 291 -13.21 -14.19 -11.35
C GLY A 291 -13.16 -13.13 -12.45
N GLN A 292 -14.18 -12.29 -12.52
CA GLN A 292 -14.35 -11.34 -13.62
C GLN A 292 -14.38 -12.08 -14.96
N PHE A 293 -13.40 -11.85 -15.85
CA PHE A 293 -13.25 -12.55 -17.12
C PHE A 293 -12.52 -13.90 -17.00
N ASN A 294 -11.84 -14.18 -15.89
CA ASN A 294 -11.04 -15.39 -15.74
C ASN A 294 -11.91 -16.57 -15.30
N LEU A 295 -12.05 -17.55 -16.17
CA LEU A 295 -12.76 -18.79 -15.89
C LEU A 295 -11.98 -19.71 -14.93
N PRO A 296 -12.62 -20.69 -14.27
CA PRO A 296 -11.98 -21.52 -13.24
C PRO A 296 -10.71 -22.24 -13.68
N GLU A 297 -10.62 -22.70 -14.93
CA GLU A 297 -9.47 -23.42 -15.49
C GLU A 297 -8.21 -22.57 -15.61
N THR A 298 -8.32 -21.24 -15.53
CA THR A 298 -7.16 -20.31 -15.49
C THR A 298 -6.64 -20.07 -14.10
N GLY A 299 -7.35 -20.55 -13.08
CA GLY A 299 -6.99 -20.34 -11.68
C GLY A 299 -5.75 -21.11 -11.22
N SER A 300 -5.28 -20.76 -10.03
CA SER A 300 -4.12 -21.39 -9.40
C SER A 300 -4.29 -21.52 -7.88
N ASN A 301 -3.50 -22.40 -7.28
CA ASN A 301 -3.27 -22.44 -5.84
C ASN A 301 -1.97 -21.69 -5.55
N THR A 302 -1.94 -20.88 -4.50
CA THR A 302 -0.75 -20.15 -4.09
C THR A 302 -0.35 -20.50 -2.67
N LEU A 303 0.96 -20.63 -2.44
CA LEU A 303 1.58 -20.77 -1.13
C LEU A 303 2.64 -19.71 -0.97
N GLY A 304 2.49 -18.85 0.03
CA GLY A 304 3.50 -17.88 0.45
C GLY A 304 4.00 -18.18 1.85
N VAL A 305 5.31 -18.19 2.05
CA VAL A 305 5.94 -18.34 3.36
C VAL A 305 7.00 -17.24 3.52
N GLU A 306 6.92 -16.49 4.61
CA GLU A 306 7.89 -15.43 4.91
C GLU A 306 8.47 -15.58 6.32
N HIS A 307 9.78 -15.42 6.40
CA HIS A 307 10.56 -15.35 7.62
C HIS A 307 11.24 -13.98 7.71
N THR A 308 10.91 -13.19 8.71
CA THR A 308 11.49 -11.87 8.94
C THR A 308 12.20 -11.85 10.28
N LEU A 309 13.50 -11.56 10.30
CA LEU A 309 14.31 -11.33 11.51
C LEU A 309 14.72 -9.85 11.54
N GLN A 310 14.45 -9.17 12.64
CA GLN A 310 14.80 -7.77 12.87
C GLN A 310 15.58 -7.64 14.18
N ALA A 311 16.65 -6.86 14.14
CA ALA A 311 17.41 -6.47 15.34
C ALA A 311 17.64 -4.97 15.33
N THR A 312 17.39 -4.32 16.46
CA THR A 312 17.60 -2.87 16.65
C THR A 312 18.41 -2.68 17.93
N ASP A 313 19.59 -2.09 17.81
CA ASP A 313 20.42 -1.62 18.93
C ASP A 313 20.29 -0.12 19.08
N THR A 314 19.87 0.35 20.26
CA THR A 314 19.72 1.76 20.58
C THR A 314 20.68 2.12 21.70
N GLN A 315 21.63 3.01 21.40
CA GLN A 315 22.67 3.44 22.31
C GLN A 315 22.55 4.95 22.63
N ILE A 316 22.50 5.29 23.90
CA ILE A 316 22.57 6.66 24.39
C ILE A 316 24.04 6.99 24.66
N ILE A 317 24.58 7.99 23.92
CA ILE A 317 25.98 8.38 23.99
C ILE A 317 26.07 9.76 24.65
N GLY A 318 26.44 9.76 25.95
CA GLY A 318 26.46 10.97 26.74
C GLY A 318 25.09 11.65 26.86
N ALA A 319 25.07 12.98 26.98
CA ALA A 319 23.86 13.77 27.17
C ALA A 319 23.18 14.21 25.86
N HIS A 320 23.86 14.11 24.74
CA HIS A 320 23.48 14.82 23.51
C HIS A 320 23.27 13.92 22.29
N ALA A 321 23.73 12.65 22.33
CA ALA A 321 23.66 11.80 21.18
C ALA A 321 22.94 10.47 21.44
N ILE A 322 22.21 10.01 20.44
CA ILE A 322 21.58 8.69 20.36
C ILE A 322 22.00 8.08 19.04
N ASN A 323 22.58 6.88 19.08
CA ASN A 323 22.86 6.09 17.89
C ASN A 323 21.91 4.90 17.84
N GLU A 324 21.41 4.59 16.66
CA GLU A 324 20.51 3.50 16.41
C GLU A 324 21.00 2.70 15.20
N SER A 325 21.32 1.43 15.44
CA SER A 325 21.72 0.46 14.43
C SER A 325 20.59 -0.55 14.25
N ARG A 326 20.17 -0.78 13.00
CA ARG A 326 19.09 -1.68 12.65
C ARG A 326 19.56 -2.68 11.61
N PHE A 327 19.20 -3.93 11.81
CA PHE A 327 19.43 -5.00 10.85
C PHE A 327 18.14 -5.77 10.61
N GLN A 328 17.85 -6.08 9.33
CA GLN A 328 16.73 -6.93 8.95
C GLN A 328 17.19 -7.98 7.94
N PHE A 329 16.69 -9.18 8.11
CA PHE A 329 16.71 -10.25 7.12
C PHE A 329 15.29 -10.70 6.85
N VAL A 330 14.91 -10.78 5.57
CA VAL A 330 13.62 -11.33 5.12
C VAL A 330 13.93 -12.44 4.12
N ARG A 331 13.28 -13.58 4.29
CA ARG A 331 13.20 -14.63 3.29
C ARG A 331 11.74 -14.86 2.97
N SER A 332 11.38 -14.75 1.69
CA SER A 332 10.05 -15.02 1.15
C SER A 332 10.16 -16.14 0.14
N ASP A 333 9.34 -17.16 0.30
CA ASP A 333 9.20 -18.30 -0.61
C ASP A 333 7.76 -18.30 -1.12
N ASN A 334 7.55 -18.06 -2.42
CA ASN A 334 6.23 -18.03 -3.05
C ASN A 334 6.15 -19.12 -4.11
N GLU A 335 5.06 -19.91 -4.09
CA GLU A 335 4.80 -20.98 -5.04
C GLU A 335 3.41 -20.79 -5.63
N ILE A 336 3.30 -20.90 -6.96
CA ILE A 336 2.04 -20.85 -7.69
C ILE A 336 1.89 -22.14 -8.46
N THR A 337 0.82 -22.89 -8.20
CA THR A 337 0.49 -24.14 -8.91
C THR A 337 -0.83 -23.95 -9.65
N PRO A 338 -0.87 -24.06 -10.99
CA PRO A 338 -2.09 -23.90 -11.77
C PRO A 338 -3.08 -25.03 -11.45
N LEU A 339 -4.39 -24.70 -11.49
CA LEU A 339 -5.45 -25.71 -11.36
C LEU A 339 -5.48 -26.62 -12.58
N GLN A 340 -5.31 -26.04 -13.76
CA GLN A 340 -5.27 -26.76 -15.04
C GLN A 340 -4.12 -26.22 -15.88
N THR A 341 -3.17 -27.09 -16.20
CA THR A 341 -2.15 -26.79 -17.21
C THR A 341 -2.77 -26.95 -18.59
N GLY A 342 -2.55 -25.99 -19.49
CA GLY A 342 -3.11 -26.01 -20.83
C GLY A 342 -2.92 -24.69 -21.53
N VAL A 343 -3.21 -24.69 -22.82
CA VAL A 343 -3.20 -23.50 -23.64
C VAL A 343 -4.27 -22.53 -23.14
N THR A 344 -3.93 -21.26 -23.04
CA THR A 344 -4.92 -20.23 -22.72
C THR A 344 -5.63 -19.74 -23.98
N VAL A 345 -6.93 -19.52 -23.88
CA VAL A 345 -7.73 -18.77 -24.85
C VAL A 345 -8.14 -17.44 -24.21
N ASP A 346 -7.64 -16.34 -24.73
CA ASP A 346 -7.92 -14.98 -24.26
C ASP A 346 -8.79 -14.26 -25.31
N VAL A 347 -10.08 -14.12 -25.01
CA VAL A 347 -11.02 -13.42 -25.86
C VAL A 347 -11.22 -12.02 -25.30
N GLY A 348 -10.56 -11.03 -25.89
CA GLY A 348 -10.41 -9.69 -25.37
C GLY A 348 -11.71 -9.02 -24.93
N GLY A 349 -11.82 -8.74 -23.62
CA GLY A 349 -13.01 -8.11 -23.05
C GLY A 349 -14.25 -9.00 -22.94
N ALA A 350 -14.12 -10.33 -23.17
CA ALA A 350 -15.20 -11.28 -23.02
C ALA A 350 -14.89 -12.35 -21.96
N PHE A 351 -13.85 -13.15 -22.15
CA PHE A 351 -13.39 -14.14 -21.16
C PHE A 351 -11.94 -14.58 -21.40
N LYS A 352 -11.35 -15.24 -20.41
CA LYS A 352 -10.08 -15.98 -20.48
C LYS A 352 -10.28 -17.37 -19.90
N GLY A 353 -9.94 -18.42 -20.68
CA GLY A 353 -10.27 -19.78 -20.30
C GLY A 353 -9.35 -20.84 -20.92
N ASN A 354 -9.79 -22.10 -20.91
CA ASN A 354 -9.17 -23.31 -21.46
C ASN A 354 -7.88 -23.79 -20.76
N GLY A 355 -7.21 -22.97 -19.95
CA GLY A 355 -6.03 -23.36 -19.19
C GLY A 355 -5.21 -22.13 -18.73
N SER A 356 -4.20 -22.40 -17.91
CA SER A 356 -3.38 -21.37 -17.27
C SER A 356 -2.28 -20.76 -18.14
N GLY A 357 -1.99 -21.33 -19.30
CA GLY A 357 -0.87 -20.93 -20.14
C GLY A 357 0.51 -21.40 -19.66
N GLY A 358 0.63 -22.05 -18.51
CA GLY A 358 1.92 -22.42 -17.92
C GLY A 358 1.86 -23.58 -16.93
N PHE A 359 3.00 -23.89 -16.32
CA PHE A 359 3.19 -24.99 -15.37
C PHE A 359 3.31 -24.53 -13.90
N GLY A 360 3.20 -23.24 -13.65
CA GLY A 360 3.37 -22.63 -12.33
C GLY A 360 4.68 -21.85 -12.19
N SER A 361 4.91 -21.31 -11.00
CA SER A 361 6.12 -20.54 -10.70
C SER A 361 6.57 -20.75 -9.25
N SER A 362 7.87 -20.49 -9.02
CA SER A 362 8.48 -20.47 -7.70
C SER A 362 9.42 -19.29 -7.61
N ASP A 363 9.19 -18.43 -6.62
CA ASP A 363 9.98 -17.23 -6.35
C ASP A 363 10.56 -17.30 -4.93
N ILE A 364 11.89 -17.22 -4.82
CA ILE A 364 12.62 -17.24 -3.56
C ILE A 364 13.42 -15.95 -3.43
N GLN A 365 12.94 -15.08 -2.58
CA GLN A 365 13.60 -13.81 -2.32
C GLN A 365 14.30 -13.80 -0.96
N LYS A 366 15.54 -13.30 -0.93
CA LYS A 366 16.29 -13.02 0.29
C LYS A 366 16.66 -11.55 0.31
N ARG A 367 16.28 -10.85 1.36
CA ARG A 367 16.51 -9.42 1.50
C ARG A 367 17.24 -9.11 2.80
N TYR A 368 18.27 -8.32 2.68
CA TYR A 368 19.08 -7.83 3.79
C TYR A 368 18.96 -6.31 3.82
N GLU A 369 18.76 -5.74 5.00
CA GLU A 369 18.78 -4.29 5.21
C GLU A 369 19.59 -3.98 6.45
N TYR A 370 20.56 -3.08 6.31
CA TYR A 370 21.29 -2.50 7.43
C TYR A 370 21.14 -0.98 7.40
N GLN A 371 20.84 -0.40 8.54
CA GLN A 371 20.68 1.04 8.70
C GLN A 371 21.36 1.48 10.00
N ASN A 372 22.09 2.60 9.93
CA ASN A 372 22.59 3.30 11.12
C ASN A 372 22.16 4.75 11.05
N THR A 373 21.67 5.28 12.18
CA THR A 373 21.24 6.68 12.31
C THR A 373 21.74 7.23 13.63
N THR A 374 22.39 8.38 13.57
CA THR A 374 22.82 9.14 14.76
C THR A 374 22.02 10.41 14.86
N PHE A 375 21.47 10.66 16.03
CA PHE A 375 20.79 11.89 16.44
C PHE A 375 21.71 12.63 17.38
N LEU A 376 21.97 13.92 17.10
CA LEU A 376 22.84 14.76 17.93
C LEU A 376 22.15 16.10 18.17
N ASN A 377 21.87 16.40 19.45
CA ASN A 377 21.30 17.67 19.88
C ASN A 377 22.40 18.56 20.48
N TYR A 378 22.65 19.71 19.88
CA TYR A 378 23.62 20.65 20.38
C TYR A 378 23.12 22.10 20.23
N GLY A 379 22.87 22.77 21.35
CA GLY A 379 22.37 24.12 21.38
C GLY A 379 21.01 24.28 20.70
N LYS A 380 20.95 24.99 19.59
CA LYS A 380 19.71 25.19 18.79
C LYS A 380 19.58 24.25 17.60
N HIS A 381 20.52 23.32 17.45
CA HIS A 381 20.62 22.40 16.32
C HIS A 381 20.26 20.98 16.74
N ALA A 382 19.47 20.29 15.92
CA ALA A 382 19.15 18.90 16.08
C ALA A 382 19.57 18.15 14.79
N TRP A 383 20.81 17.68 14.79
CA TRP A 383 21.41 16.97 13.67
C TRP A 383 20.93 15.53 13.61
N LYS A 384 20.69 15.07 12.39
CA LYS A 384 20.49 13.65 12.06
C LYS A 384 21.40 13.30 10.91
N PHE A 385 22.14 12.21 11.02
CA PHE A 385 22.93 11.70 9.90
C PHE A 385 23.00 10.17 9.99
N GLY A 386 23.14 9.54 8.85
CA GLY A 386 23.15 8.09 8.80
C GLY A 386 23.20 7.55 7.39
N GLY A 387 23.09 6.25 7.32
CA GLY A 387 23.10 5.52 6.06
C GLY A 387 22.27 4.25 6.13
N ARG A 388 21.89 3.78 4.95
CA ARG A 388 21.20 2.52 4.75
C ARG A 388 21.78 1.81 3.54
N ILE A 389 21.91 0.50 3.64
CA ILE A 389 22.22 -0.41 2.54
C ILE A 389 21.18 -1.54 2.53
N ARG A 390 20.69 -1.87 1.36
CA ARG A 390 19.81 -3.02 1.12
C ARG A 390 20.41 -3.89 0.03
N ALA A 391 20.28 -5.20 0.21
CA ALA A 391 20.62 -6.18 -0.81
C ALA A 391 19.45 -7.15 -0.94
N THR A 392 18.90 -7.26 -2.14
CA THR A 392 17.85 -8.23 -2.48
C THR A 392 18.43 -9.21 -3.45
N ASN A 393 18.45 -10.48 -3.07
CA ASN A 393 18.75 -11.60 -3.97
C ASN A 393 17.43 -12.30 -4.26
N ASP A 394 17.04 -12.28 -5.51
CA ASP A 394 15.82 -12.88 -6.02
C ASP A 394 16.16 -14.04 -6.95
N ARG A 395 15.45 -15.15 -6.80
CA ARG A 395 15.53 -16.33 -7.66
C ARG A 395 14.12 -16.72 -8.07
N ASP A 396 13.78 -16.34 -9.29
CA ASP A 396 12.46 -16.57 -9.85
C ASP A 396 12.49 -17.60 -10.99
N GLN A 397 11.67 -18.64 -10.83
CA GLN A 397 11.44 -19.69 -11.81
C GLN A 397 10.04 -19.52 -12.37
N LEU A 398 9.93 -18.89 -13.54
CA LEU A 398 8.67 -18.50 -14.16
C LEU A 398 8.42 -19.35 -15.41
N SER A 399 7.23 -19.98 -15.48
CA SER A 399 6.78 -20.78 -16.64
C SER A 399 5.55 -20.20 -17.33
N ASN A 400 5.37 -18.90 -17.25
CA ASN A 400 4.23 -18.23 -17.88
C ASN A 400 4.27 -18.41 -19.39
N ASN A 401 3.11 -18.73 -19.97
CA ASN A 401 2.89 -18.91 -21.41
C ASN A 401 3.70 -20.04 -22.07
N PHE A 402 4.14 -21.03 -21.31
CA PHE A 402 4.87 -22.19 -21.86
C PHE A 402 3.98 -23.16 -22.63
N THR A 403 2.71 -23.23 -22.34
CA THR A 403 1.72 -24.01 -23.10
C THR A 403 1.10 -23.21 -24.24
N GLY A 404 1.32 -21.90 -24.25
CA GLY A 404 0.85 -20.97 -25.28
C GLY A 404 -0.47 -20.30 -24.93
N THR A 405 -0.73 -19.18 -25.63
CA THR A 405 -1.94 -18.36 -25.52
C THR A 405 -2.44 -17.97 -26.90
N PHE A 406 -3.69 -18.23 -27.20
CA PHE A 406 -4.41 -17.63 -28.31
C PHE A 406 -5.09 -16.34 -27.84
N SER A 407 -4.79 -15.21 -28.51
CA SER A 407 -5.42 -13.92 -28.22
C SER A 407 -6.35 -13.52 -29.36
N PHE A 408 -7.61 -13.23 -29.02
CA PHE A 408 -8.61 -12.72 -29.97
C PHE A 408 -8.80 -11.22 -29.73
N GLY A 409 -8.47 -10.39 -30.71
CA GLY A 409 -8.68 -8.96 -30.74
C GLY A 409 -9.74 -8.54 -31.77
N SER A 410 -10.18 -7.29 -31.71
CA SER A 410 -11.04 -6.72 -32.75
C SER A 410 -10.27 -6.61 -34.07
N ARG A 411 -10.95 -6.84 -35.16
CA ARG A 411 -10.37 -6.76 -36.51
C ARG A 411 -11.38 -6.25 -37.54
N PRO A 412 -10.92 -5.70 -38.68
CA PRO A 412 -11.82 -5.34 -39.77
C PRO A 412 -12.58 -6.56 -40.31
N ASN A 413 -13.85 -6.36 -40.67
CA ASN A 413 -14.67 -7.39 -41.30
C ASN A 413 -14.14 -7.65 -42.72
N PRO A 414 -13.81 -8.90 -43.10
CA PRO A 414 -13.30 -9.25 -44.42
C PRO A 414 -14.36 -9.14 -45.52
N ASP A 415 -15.63 -8.96 -45.19
CA ASP A 415 -16.71 -8.76 -46.17
C ASP A 415 -16.46 -7.48 -46.99
N PRO A 416 -16.19 -7.58 -48.33
CA PRO A 416 -15.89 -6.42 -49.15
C PRO A 416 -17.06 -5.43 -49.28
N THR A 417 -18.29 -5.81 -48.92
CA THR A 417 -19.44 -4.90 -48.86
C THR A 417 -19.45 -4.06 -47.60
N CYS A 418 -18.70 -4.45 -46.57
CA CYS A 418 -18.50 -3.73 -45.38
C CYS A 418 -17.40 -2.68 -45.54
N ILE A 419 -17.77 -1.51 -46.08
CA ILE A 419 -16.81 -0.42 -46.25
C ILE A 419 -16.60 0.25 -44.90
N PRO A 420 -15.37 0.23 -44.36
CA PRO A 420 -15.03 0.98 -43.15
C PRO A 420 -15.16 2.48 -43.45
N ALA A 421 -16.27 3.08 -43.05
CA ALA A 421 -16.42 4.54 -43.05
C ALA A 421 -16.13 5.02 -41.62
N PRO A 422 -15.61 6.22 -41.40
CA PRO A 422 -15.52 6.81 -40.08
C PRO A 422 -16.87 6.63 -39.35
N ALA A 423 -16.83 6.04 -38.16
CA ALA A 423 -18.00 5.74 -37.34
C ALA A 423 -18.89 4.54 -37.78
N ASN A 424 -18.46 3.71 -38.71
CA ASN A 424 -19.17 2.46 -39.00
C ASN A 424 -18.54 1.25 -38.27
N ASN A 425 -18.76 1.19 -36.96
CA ASN A 425 -18.24 0.10 -36.11
C ASN A 425 -18.88 -1.28 -36.46
N ASN A 426 -19.92 -1.34 -37.28
CA ASN A 426 -20.48 -2.60 -37.81
C ASN A 426 -19.52 -3.34 -38.75
N CYS A 427 -18.50 -2.65 -39.27
CA CYS A 427 -17.46 -3.25 -40.08
C CYS A 427 -16.27 -3.81 -39.26
N ILE A 428 -16.44 -3.94 -37.95
CA ILE A 428 -15.46 -4.55 -37.05
C ILE A 428 -16.03 -5.88 -36.52
N ILE A 429 -15.27 -6.93 -36.66
CA ILE A 429 -15.52 -8.19 -35.96
C ILE A 429 -14.93 -8.07 -34.56
N THR A 430 -15.78 -8.17 -33.52
CA THR A 430 -15.36 -8.14 -32.14
C THR A 430 -14.67 -9.44 -31.71
N PRO A 431 -13.85 -9.45 -30.65
CA PRO A 431 -13.13 -10.65 -30.22
C PRO A 431 -14.00 -11.89 -30.02
N ILE A 432 -15.16 -11.72 -29.36
CA ILE A 432 -16.08 -12.82 -29.09
C ILE A 432 -16.75 -13.35 -30.37
N VAL A 433 -17.03 -12.49 -31.34
CA VAL A 433 -17.58 -12.89 -32.63
C VAL A 433 -16.52 -13.61 -33.48
N ALA A 434 -15.26 -13.15 -33.49
CA ALA A 434 -14.17 -13.86 -34.11
C ALA A 434 -13.99 -15.29 -33.52
N TYR A 435 -14.10 -15.40 -32.21
CA TYR A 435 -14.05 -16.69 -31.53
C TYR A 435 -15.28 -17.56 -31.88
N GLN A 436 -16.47 -16.98 -31.94
CA GLN A 436 -17.70 -17.66 -32.33
C GLN A 436 -17.60 -18.24 -33.74
N ILE A 437 -17.17 -17.46 -34.75
CA ILE A 437 -16.94 -17.91 -36.12
C ILE A 437 -15.93 -19.07 -36.12
N THR A 438 -14.90 -19.01 -35.27
CA THR A 438 -13.87 -20.06 -35.19
C THR A 438 -14.50 -21.39 -34.72
N GLU A 439 -15.23 -21.39 -33.61
CA GLU A 439 -15.83 -22.58 -33.06
C GLU A 439 -16.92 -23.18 -33.98
N GLN A 440 -17.77 -22.32 -34.56
CA GLN A 440 -18.78 -22.74 -35.50
C GLN A 440 -18.15 -23.36 -36.77
N GLY A 441 -17.08 -22.76 -37.29
CA GLY A 441 -16.37 -23.28 -38.46
C GLY A 441 -15.68 -24.62 -38.19
N ILE A 442 -15.06 -24.78 -37.02
CA ILE A 442 -14.46 -26.06 -36.60
C ILE A 442 -15.54 -27.14 -36.47
N ALA A 443 -16.66 -26.82 -35.78
CA ALA A 443 -17.78 -27.75 -35.61
C ALA A 443 -18.43 -28.17 -36.95
N ALA A 444 -18.42 -27.27 -37.94
CA ALA A 444 -18.86 -27.57 -39.30
C ALA A 444 -17.80 -28.29 -40.15
N GLY A 445 -16.61 -28.55 -39.64
CA GLY A 445 -15.53 -29.22 -40.39
C GLY A 445 -14.92 -28.40 -41.52
N LEU A 446 -15.01 -27.05 -41.45
CA LEU A 446 -14.48 -26.17 -42.48
C LEU A 446 -12.95 -26.13 -42.43
N PRO A 447 -12.25 -25.98 -43.58
CA PRO A 447 -10.82 -25.69 -43.60
C PRO A 447 -10.52 -24.40 -42.83
N PHE A 448 -9.42 -24.38 -42.04
CA PHE A 448 -9.11 -23.23 -41.17
C PHE A 448 -8.92 -21.92 -41.97
N ALA A 449 -8.36 -22.00 -43.20
CA ALA A 449 -8.28 -20.85 -44.09
C ALA A 449 -9.66 -20.26 -44.49
N THR A 450 -10.68 -21.10 -44.59
CA THR A 450 -12.05 -20.64 -44.82
C THR A 450 -12.60 -19.92 -43.62
N ILE A 451 -12.36 -20.45 -42.39
CA ILE A 451 -12.72 -19.84 -41.12
C ILE A 451 -12.08 -18.44 -41.01
N GLN A 452 -10.79 -18.32 -41.35
CA GLN A 452 -10.08 -17.02 -41.37
C GLN A 452 -10.68 -16.04 -42.39
N ALA A 453 -11.02 -16.53 -43.59
CA ALA A 453 -11.67 -15.72 -44.64
C ALA A 453 -13.06 -15.20 -44.21
N MET A 454 -13.73 -15.90 -43.27
CA MET A 454 -14.98 -15.45 -42.66
C MET A 454 -14.76 -14.49 -41.46
N GLY A 455 -13.52 -14.20 -41.10
CA GLY A 455 -13.16 -13.35 -39.98
C GLY A 455 -12.92 -14.06 -38.64
N GLY A 456 -12.91 -15.41 -38.65
CA GLY A 456 -12.54 -16.25 -37.51
C GLY A 456 -11.02 -16.39 -37.34
N GLY A 457 -10.60 -17.23 -36.39
CA GLY A 457 -9.21 -17.45 -35.97
C GLY A 457 -8.72 -16.43 -34.94
N ALA A 458 -7.70 -16.80 -34.19
CA ALA A 458 -7.07 -15.88 -33.22
C ALA A 458 -6.26 -14.78 -33.96
N SER A 459 -6.11 -13.61 -33.33
CA SER A 459 -5.24 -12.56 -33.85
C SER A 459 -3.77 -12.94 -33.67
N TYR A 460 -3.46 -13.59 -32.52
CA TYR A 460 -2.13 -14.04 -32.19
C TYR A 460 -2.16 -15.42 -31.51
N PHE A 461 -1.08 -16.16 -31.75
CA PHE A 461 -0.62 -17.22 -30.86
C PHE A 461 0.73 -16.85 -30.31
N THR A 462 0.88 -16.86 -28.99
CA THR A 462 2.16 -16.60 -28.32
C THR A 462 2.56 -17.80 -27.50
N GLN A 463 3.84 -18.12 -27.44
CA GLN A 463 4.37 -19.18 -26.61
C GLN A 463 5.79 -18.84 -26.15
N THR A 464 6.11 -19.21 -24.89
CA THR A 464 7.45 -19.06 -24.31
C THR A 464 8.19 -20.39 -24.29
N PHE A 465 9.47 -20.37 -24.64
CA PHE A 465 10.34 -21.54 -24.64
C PHE A 465 11.63 -21.25 -23.87
N GLN A 466 12.24 -22.29 -23.33
CA GLN A 466 13.63 -22.24 -22.85
C GLN A 466 14.59 -22.23 -24.05
N THR A 467 15.62 -21.38 -23.99
CA THR A 467 16.62 -21.27 -25.05
C THR A 467 17.71 -22.34 -24.92
N THR A 468 17.95 -22.89 -23.75
CA THR A 468 18.96 -23.88 -23.44
C THR A 468 18.41 -25.06 -22.66
N GLY A 469 18.70 -26.27 -23.13
CA GLY A 469 18.90 -27.50 -22.39
C GLY A 469 17.77 -28.10 -21.58
N GLY A 470 16.73 -28.68 -22.20
CA GLY A 470 15.91 -29.68 -21.55
C GLY A 470 14.60 -29.19 -20.91
N PRO A 471 13.84 -30.09 -20.25
CA PRO A 471 12.52 -29.80 -19.75
C PRO A 471 12.49 -28.99 -18.43
N GLN A 472 13.65 -28.71 -17.84
CA GLN A 472 13.72 -27.96 -16.58
C GLN A 472 13.79 -26.47 -16.86
N ILE A 473 12.89 -25.72 -16.22
CA ILE A 473 12.88 -24.25 -16.29
C ILE A 473 14.08 -23.71 -15.55
N ILE A 474 14.91 -22.93 -16.24
CA ILE A 474 16.09 -22.28 -15.65
C ILE A 474 15.63 -21.05 -14.90
N PRO A 475 15.88 -20.95 -13.59
CA PRO A 475 15.51 -19.76 -12.83
C PRO A 475 16.36 -18.54 -13.24
N SER A 476 15.75 -17.39 -13.33
CA SER A 476 16.42 -16.09 -13.31
C SER A 476 16.95 -15.83 -11.91
N THR A 477 18.14 -15.27 -11.78
CA THR A 477 18.68 -14.87 -10.47
C THR A 477 19.29 -13.49 -10.56
N VAL A 478 18.78 -12.58 -9.74
CA VAL A 478 19.18 -11.18 -9.69
C VAL A 478 19.62 -10.80 -8.29
N THR A 479 20.70 -10.06 -8.17
CA THR A 479 21.09 -9.39 -6.93
C THR A 479 21.05 -7.90 -7.13
N LEU A 480 20.10 -7.24 -6.46
CA LEU A 480 19.95 -5.80 -6.45
C LEU A 480 20.49 -5.25 -5.13
N VAL A 481 21.41 -4.29 -5.23
CA VAL A 481 21.96 -3.58 -4.06
C VAL A 481 21.69 -2.10 -4.23
N ASP A 482 21.09 -1.48 -3.22
CA ASP A 482 20.94 -0.03 -3.12
C ASP A 482 21.49 0.50 -1.80
N ALA A 483 22.07 1.69 -1.86
CA ALA A 483 22.63 2.36 -0.71
C ALA A 483 22.26 3.85 -0.70
N GLY A 484 22.14 4.40 0.49
CA GLY A 484 21.86 5.82 0.67
C GLY A 484 22.49 6.38 1.93
N LEU A 485 23.00 7.60 1.85
CA LEU A 485 23.53 8.37 2.98
C LEU A 485 22.73 9.65 3.13
N PHE A 486 22.56 10.13 4.34
CA PHE A 486 21.88 11.40 4.57
C PHE A 486 22.47 12.18 5.73
N ILE A 487 22.30 13.51 5.66
CA ILE A 487 22.55 14.46 6.74
C ILE A 487 21.42 15.49 6.75
N GLN A 488 20.96 15.85 7.93
CA GLN A 488 19.91 16.85 8.15
C GLN A 488 20.18 17.63 9.43
N ASP A 489 19.83 18.92 9.44
CA ASP A 489 19.75 19.76 10.63
C ASP A 489 18.37 20.37 10.77
N ASP A 490 17.78 20.27 11.95
CA ASP A 490 16.58 21.01 12.36
C ASP A 490 17.04 22.18 13.27
N TRP A 491 17.23 23.35 12.67
CA TRP A 491 17.76 24.55 13.34
C TRP A 491 16.64 25.42 13.89
N LYS A 492 16.57 25.55 15.22
CA LYS A 492 15.69 26.50 15.92
C LYS A 492 16.26 27.92 15.84
N VAL A 493 16.02 28.61 14.73
CA VAL A 493 16.51 29.97 14.50
C VAL A 493 16.00 30.94 15.59
N ARG A 494 14.68 30.80 15.90
CA ARG A 494 13.99 31.50 16.98
C ARG A 494 13.05 30.52 17.72
N PRO A 495 12.57 30.85 18.93
CA PRO A 495 11.63 29.98 19.64
C PRO A 495 10.36 29.63 18.84
N ASN A 496 9.98 30.48 17.89
CA ASN A 496 8.83 30.32 17.02
C ASN A 496 9.17 30.10 15.54
N VAL A 497 10.43 29.83 15.19
CA VAL A 497 10.87 29.56 13.81
C VAL A 497 11.88 28.42 13.80
N THR A 498 11.54 27.35 13.09
CA THR A 498 12.44 26.22 12.79
C THR A 498 12.69 26.15 11.30
N LEU A 499 13.96 26.05 10.91
CA LEU A 499 14.43 25.77 9.57
C LEU A 499 15.04 24.36 9.55
N SER A 500 14.52 23.48 8.70
CA SER A 500 15.06 22.15 8.46
C SER A 500 15.72 22.13 7.09
N TYR A 501 16.93 21.62 6.99
CA TYR A 501 17.63 21.42 5.72
C TYR A 501 18.45 20.15 5.75
N GLY A 502 18.54 19.50 4.62
CA GLY A 502 19.29 18.26 4.53
C GLY A 502 19.54 17.81 3.10
N LEU A 503 20.45 16.89 2.98
CA LEU A 503 20.83 16.27 1.72
C LEU A 503 20.83 14.76 1.90
N ARG A 504 20.33 14.06 0.89
CA ARG A 504 20.41 12.63 0.77
C ARG A 504 21.10 12.27 -0.53
N PHE A 505 22.02 11.33 -0.48
CA PHE A 505 22.65 10.68 -1.62
C PHE A 505 22.15 9.25 -1.74
N GLU A 506 21.88 8.80 -2.95
CA GLU A 506 21.40 7.45 -3.24
C GLU A 506 22.10 6.88 -4.45
N THR A 507 22.28 5.56 -4.43
CA THR A 507 22.87 4.81 -5.55
C THR A 507 22.33 3.38 -5.59
N GLN A 508 22.39 2.75 -6.76
CA GLN A 508 21.89 1.40 -7.00
C GLN A 508 22.77 0.69 -8.03
N ASN A 509 22.96 -0.66 -7.89
CA ASN A 509 23.54 -1.46 -8.96
C ASN A 509 22.52 -1.77 -10.08
N ASN A 510 22.94 -2.48 -11.12
CA ASN A 510 22.11 -2.89 -12.27
C ASN A 510 21.42 -1.73 -13.01
N PHE A 511 21.94 -0.52 -12.86
CA PHE A 511 21.41 0.68 -13.44
C PHE A 511 22.55 1.66 -13.78
N SER A 512 22.44 2.46 -14.85
CA SER A 512 23.53 3.32 -15.32
C SER A 512 23.69 4.59 -14.47
N ASP A 513 22.60 5.17 -13.98
CA ASP A 513 22.61 6.36 -13.14
C ASP A 513 22.98 5.99 -11.70
N LYS A 514 24.04 6.62 -11.19
CA LYS A 514 24.69 6.26 -9.91
C LYS A 514 24.73 7.40 -8.90
N SER A 515 24.23 8.60 -9.25
CA SER A 515 24.53 9.80 -8.49
C SER A 515 23.29 10.62 -8.20
N ASP A 516 22.42 10.09 -7.35
CA ASP A 516 21.14 10.67 -7.02
C ASP A 516 21.23 11.56 -5.76
N PHE A 517 21.26 12.88 -5.95
CA PHE A 517 21.28 13.85 -4.85
C PHE A 517 19.89 14.44 -4.61
N ALA A 518 19.35 14.25 -3.42
CA ALA A 518 18.02 14.64 -3.01
C ALA A 518 18.06 15.76 -1.93
N PRO A 519 18.15 17.05 -2.30
CA PRO A 519 18.06 18.16 -1.37
C PRO A 519 16.64 18.28 -0.81
N ARG A 520 16.55 18.69 0.48
CA ARG A 520 15.29 18.91 1.18
C ARG A 520 15.37 20.10 2.10
N ILE A 521 14.31 20.92 2.10
CA ILE A 521 14.23 22.13 2.92
C ILE A 521 12.81 22.20 3.50
N GLY A 522 12.72 22.60 4.77
CA GLY A 522 11.46 22.83 5.45
C GLY A 522 11.53 24.05 6.36
N LEU A 523 10.45 24.82 6.42
CA LEU A 523 10.27 25.97 7.31
C LEU A 523 9.01 25.74 8.13
N ALA A 524 9.09 26.01 9.45
CA ALA A 524 7.92 26.11 10.32
C ALA A 524 7.97 27.45 11.07
N TRP A 525 6.94 28.28 10.90
CA TRP A 525 6.84 29.60 11.53
C TRP A 525 5.54 29.72 12.33
N GLY A 526 5.69 29.78 13.65
CA GLY A 526 4.59 30.04 14.60
C GLY A 526 4.27 31.52 14.70
N ILE A 527 3.15 31.94 14.10
CA ILE A 527 2.71 33.32 14.06
C ILE A 527 2.13 33.70 15.42
N GLY A 528 2.67 34.78 16.03
CA GLY A 528 2.24 35.27 17.35
C GLY A 528 2.69 34.38 18.53
N GLY A 529 3.52 33.33 18.27
CA GLY A 529 4.08 32.46 19.31
C GLY A 529 5.32 33.05 19.99
N SER A 530 5.56 32.66 21.23
CA SER A 530 6.74 33.00 22.01
C SER A 530 7.20 31.81 22.84
N ALA A 531 8.36 31.92 23.49
CA ALA A 531 8.85 30.85 24.39
C ALA A 531 7.86 30.48 25.53
N LYS A 532 6.99 31.43 25.94
CA LYS A 532 6.02 31.21 27.02
C LYS A 532 4.61 30.92 26.51
N ASN A 533 4.27 31.36 25.30
CA ASN A 533 2.93 31.19 24.72
C ASN A 533 3.05 30.48 23.36
N PRO A 534 2.59 29.23 23.24
CA PRO A 534 2.63 28.51 21.98
C PRO A 534 1.78 29.19 20.92
N PRO A 535 2.17 29.09 19.63
CA PRO A 535 1.44 29.71 18.55
C PRO A 535 0.09 29.02 18.33
N LYS A 536 -0.96 29.81 18.05
CA LYS A 536 -2.27 29.28 17.59
C LYS A 536 -2.34 29.12 16.08
N THR A 537 -1.36 29.68 15.35
CA THR A 537 -1.25 29.58 13.90
C THR A 537 0.19 29.24 13.53
N VAL A 538 0.37 28.23 12.67
CA VAL A 538 1.69 27.86 12.16
C VAL A 538 1.62 27.84 10.63
N LEU A 539 2.58 28.50 10.00
CA LEU A 539 2.82 28.39 8.57
C LEU A 539 3.98 27.43 8.36
N ARG A 540 3.77 26.40 7.53
CA ARG A 540 4.82 25.49 7.11
C ARG A 540 4.99 25.57 5.61
N ALA A 541 6.24 25.49 5.15
CA ALA A 541 6.59 25.36 3.75
C ALA A 541 7.69 24.33 3.62
N GLY A 542 7.68 23.58 2.54
CA GLY A 542 8.70 22.57 2.30
C GLY A 542 8.90 22.26 0.83
N PHE A 543 10.11 21.81 0.52
CA PHE A 543 10.56 21.37 -0.77
C PHE A 543 11.41 20.11 -0.60
N GLY A 544 11.27 19.14 -1.50
CA GLY A 544 12.11 17.95 -1.49
C GLY A 544 12.14 17.24 -2.81
N MET A 545 13.28 16.63 -3.11
CA MET A 545 13.45 15.67 -4.20
C MET A 545 13.46 14.25 -3.63
N PHE A 546 12.83 13.32 -4.36
CA PHE A 546 12.67 11.93 -3.93
C PHE A 546 12.87 11.03 -5.13
N TYR A 547 13.89 10.17 -5.09
CA TYR A 547 14.20 9.23 -6.16
C TYR A 547 13.42 7.93 -6.00
N ASP A 548 13.05 7.32 -7.12
CA ASP A 548 12.48 5.98 -7.16
C ASP A 548 13.57 4.95 -7.47
N ARG A 549 13.22 3.68 -7.61
CA ARG A 549 14.17 2.59 -7.81
C ARG A 549 13.83 1.80 -9.07
N PHE A 550 14.88 1.33 -9.74
CA PHE A 550 14.77 0.27 -10.73
C PHE A 550 14.64 -1.05 -9.98
N THR A 551 13.60 -1.82 -10.27
CA THR A 551 13.24 -3.00 -9.48
C THR A 551 13.89 -4.28 -10.04
N TYR A 552 14.00 -5.33 -9.23
CA TYR A 552 14.65 -6.58 -9.62
C TYR A 552 13.87 -7.31 -10.72
N ASP A 553 12.54 -7.26 -10.73
CA ASP A 553 11.67 -7.87 -11.75
C ASP A 553 11.95 -7.35 -13.17
N LEU A 554 12.33 -6.08 -13.32
CA LEU A 554 12.75 -5.51 -14.59
C LEU A 554 14.07 -6.11 -15.08
N VAL A 555 15.04 -6.29 -14.17
CA VAL A 555 16.32 -6.94 -14.48
C VAL A 555 16.10 -8.40 -14.85
N GLU A 556 15.23 -9.11 -14.15
CA GLU A 556 14.87 -10.48 -14.45
C GLU A 556 14.20 -10.64 -15.80
N THR A 557 13.25 -9.74 -16.13
CA THR A 557 12.60 -9.74 -17.45
C THR A 557 13.63 -9.58 -18.57
N GLN A 558 14.62 -8.71 -18.38
CA GLN A 558 15.72 -8.57 -19.33
C GLN A 558 16.59 -9.82 -19.40
N GLN A 559 16.95 -10.46 -18.29
CA GLN A 559 17.72 -11.71 -18.32
C GLN A 559 16.96 -12.81 -19.06
N ARG A 560 15.64 -12.86 -18.93
CA ARG A 560 14.81 -13.84 -19.64
C ARG A 560 14.78 -13.59 -21.14
N PHE A 561 14.60 -12.34 -21.58
CA PHE A 561 14.24 -12.00 -22.95
C PHE A 561 15.22 -11.04 -23.64
N ASN A 562 16.50 -10.98 -23.23
CA ASN A 562 17.48 -10.11 -23.93
C ASN A 562 17.87 -10.66 -25.31
N LEU A 563 18.44 -9.79 -26.14
CA LEU A 563 18.83 -10.13 -27.50
C LEU A 563 20.00 -11.13 -27.60
N LEU A 564 20.96 -11.01 -26.65
CA LEU A 564 22.27 -11.68 -26.83
C LEU A 564 22.30 -13.10 -26.24
N ASN A 565 21.81 -13.26 -25.00
CA ASN A 565 21.81 -14.53 -24.27
C ASN A 565 20.53 -14.70 -23.47
N PRO A 566 19.36 -14.82 -24.10
CA PRO A 566 18.11 -14.94 -23.38
C PRO A 566 18.00 -16.30 -22.69
N LEU A 567 17.48 -16.32 -21.46
CA LEU A 567 17.12 -17.56 -20.78
C LEU A 567 15.86 -18.18 -21.41
N GLN A 568 14.97 -17.34 -21.90
CA GLN A 568 13.69 -17.70 -22.51
C GLN A 568 13.50 -16.93 -23.83
N GLN A 569 12.72 -17.51 -24.72
CA GLN A 569 12.31 -16.88 -25.96
C GLN A 569 10.80 -16.90 -26.06
N GLN A 570 10.21 -15.75 -26.32
CA GLN A 570 8.78 -15.63 -26.56
C GLN A 570 8.52 -15.48 -28.05
N LEU A 571 7.82 -16.44 -28.62
CA LEU A 571 7.41 -16.43 -30.02
C LEU A 571 6.00 -15.83 -30.14
N GLN A 572 5.78 -15.10 -31.21
CA GLN A 572 4.48 -14.55 -31.58
C GLN A 572 4.19 -14.91 -33.03
N ILE A 573 3.07 -15.56 -33.27
CA ILE A 573 2.54 -15.88 -34.60
C ILE A 573 1.29 -15.05 -34.80
N GLN A 574 1.29 -14.17 -35.79
CA GLN A 574 0.13 -13.39 -36.17
C GLN A 574 -0.77 -14.22 -37.08
N ASN A 575 -2.08 -14.12 -36.88
CA ASN A 575 -3.10 -14.86 -37.63
C ASN A 575 -2.69 -16.34 -37.82
N PRO A 576 -2.50 -17.11 -36.73
CA PRO A 576 -2.06 -18.49 -36.82
C PRO A 576 -3.01 -19.31 -37.70
N SER A 577 -2.46 -20.12 -38.57
CA SER A 577 -3.22 -21.02 -39.48
C SER A 577 -3.75 -22.27 -38.75
N PHE A 578 -3.74 -22.27 -37.44
CA PHE A 578 -4.18 -23.34 -36.56
C PHE A 578 -4.88 -22.80 -35.33
N PHE A 579 -5.61 -23.67 -34.67
CA PHE A 579 -6.19 -23.45 -33.34
C PHE A 579 -5.95 -24.67 -32.45
N LEU A 580 -6.82 -25.01 -31.56
CA LEU A 580 -6.68 -26.19 -30.68
C LEU A 580 -6.92 -27.50 -31.47
N PRO A 581 -6.08 -28.54 -31.28
CA PRO A 581 -4.85 -28.58 -30.50
C PRO A 581 -3.66 -27.85 -31.19
N VAL A 582 -2.75 -27.29 -30.38
CA VAL A 582 -1.54 -26.64 -30.89
C VAL A 582 -0.63 -27.71 -31.53
N PRO A 583 -0.16 -27.50 -32.76
CA PRO A 583 0.78 -28.41 -33.40
C PRO A 583 2.11 -28.50 -32.63
N ASN A 584 2.71 -29.71 -32.58
CA ASN A 584 4.03 -29.93 -32.00
C ASN A 584 4.95 -30.65 -33.05
N PRO A 585 6.00 -30.00 -33.57
CA PRO A 585 6.45 -28.63 -33.26
C PRO A 585 5.46 -27.55 -33.79
N VAL A 586 5.47 -26.39 -33.11
CA VAL A 586 4.73 -25.20 -33.57
C VAL A 586 5.25 -24.81 -34.95
N PRO A 587 4.38 -24.61 -35.98
CA PRO A 587 4.82 -24.25 -37.31
C PRO A 587 5.76 -23.04 -37.33
N SER A 588 6.88 -23.13 -38.04
CA SER A 588 7.91 -22.09 -38.16
C SER A 588 7.54 -20.95 -39.10
N GLY A 589 6.25 -20.64 -39.26
CA GLY A 589 5.79 -19.38 -39.93
C GLY A 589 6.40 -18.17 -39.24
N THR A 590 6.24 -16.95 -39.73
CA THR A 590 6.86 -15.72 -39.23
C THR A 590 7.00 -15.66 -37.72
N LEU A 591 8.04 -16.32 -37.19
CA LEU A 591 8.34 -16.35 -35.74
C LEU A 591 8.96 -15.03 -35.37
N VAL A 592 8.19 -14.20 -34.67
CA VAL A 592 8.62 -12.91 -34.17
C VAL A 592 8.98 -13.08 -32.69
N SER A 593 10.26 -12.96 -32.33
CA SER A 593 10.71 -13.03 -30.96
C SER A 593 10.51 -11.68 -30.26
N THR A 594 9.89 -11.69 -29.10
CA THR A 594 9.80 -10.50 -28.24
C THR A 594 11.05 -10.38 -27.38
N GLN A 595 11.61 -9.19 -27.31
CA GLN A 595 12.85 -8.87 -26.58
C GLN A 595 12.61 -7.71 -25.61
N TYR A 596 13.40 -7.69 -24.53
CA TYR A 596 13.38 -6.59 -23.55
C TYR A 596 14.79 -6.03 -23.36
N GLU A 597 14.93 -4.70 -23.39
CA GLU A 597 16.20 -4.02 -23.21
C GLU A 597 16.09 -2.71 -22.44
N ASN A 598 17.21 -2.21 -21.91
CA ASN A 598 17.28 -0.87 -21.34
C ASN A 598 17.69 0.16 -22.39
N ASN A 599 17.12 1.35 -22.32
CA ASN A 599 17.71 2.50 -22.99
C ASN A 599 19.09 2.79 -22.40
N ASN A 600 20.09 3.04 -23.26
CA ASN A 600 21.47 3.36 -22.82
C ASN A 600 21.56 4.60 -21.94
N ASN A 601 20.61 5.52 -22.08
CA ASN A 601 20.51 6.79 -21.33
C ASN A 601 19.46 6.74 -20.21
N LEU A 602 19.11 5.54 -19.75
CA LEU A 602 18.09 5.38 -18.70
C LEU A 602 18.51 6.11 -17.42
N ARG A 603 17.63 6.98 -16.90
CA ARG A 603 17.87 7.81 -15.71
C ARG A 603 16.93 7.44 -14.57
N THR A 604 17.39 7.64 -13.35
CA THR A 604 16.59 7.38 -12.14
C THR A 604 15.38 8.31 -12.09
N PRO A 605 14.15 7.78 -12.00
CA PRO A 605 12.95 8.59 -11.81
C PRO A 605 12.99 9.34 -10.49
N TYR A 606 12.54 10.59 -10.49
CA TYR A 606 12.38 11.34 -9.25
C TYR A 606 11.12 12.20 -9.25
N THR A 607 10.66 12.49 -8.04
CA THR A 607 9.54 13.40 -7.79
C THR A 607 10.03 14.61 -7.02
N ILE A 608 9.76 15.80 -7.55
CA ILE A 608 9.88 17.07 -6.84
C ILE A 608 8.56 17.33 -6.14
N GLN A 609 8.59 17.52 -4.84
CA GLN A 609 7.40 17.82 -4.06
C GLN A 609 7.57 19.15 -3.32
N THR A 610 6.59 20.04 -3.46
CA THR A 610 6.57 21.35 -2.81
C THR A 610 5.23 21.53 -2.11
N GLY A 611 5.25 21.88 -0.84
CA GLY A 611 4.04 22.04 -0.05
C GLY A 611 4.03 23.31 0.80
N VAL A 612 2.86 23.92 0.93
CA VAL A 612 2.61 25.04 1.87
C VAL A 612 1.37 24.70 2.68
N THR A 613 1.49 24.77 4.00
CA THR A 613 0.42 24.43 4.95
C THR A 613 0.19 25.59 5.92
N LEU A 614 -1.06 25.99 6.08
CA LEU A 614 -1.51 26.89 7.13
C LEU A 614 -2.30 26.09 8.18
N GLU A 615 -1.73 25.98 9.39
CA GLU A 615 -2.33 25.30 10.53
C GLU A 615 -2.95 26.31 11.49
N ARG A 616 -4.15 26.01 11.99
CA ARG A 616 -4.84 26.85 12.98
C ARG A 616 -5.47 26.03 14.07
N GLN A 617 -5.14 26.36 15.31
CA GLN A 617 -5.86 25.89 16.48
C GLN A 617 -7.16 26.70 16.64
N LEU A 618 -8.30 26.06 16.37
CA LEU A 618 -9.62 26.70 16.49
C LEU A 618 -10.06 26.82 17.93
N THR A 619 -9.92 25.70 18.65
CA THR A 619 -10.18 25.62 20.10
C THR A 619 -9.08 24.79 20.77
N LYS A 620 -9.09 24.67 22.09
CA LYS A 620 -8.17 23.77 22.80
C LYS A 620 -8.36 22.28 22.45
N PHE A 621 -9.43 21.95 21.72
CA PHE A 621 -9.79 20.60 21.35
C PHE A 621 -9.79 20.36 19.83
N ALA A 622 -9.66 21.40 19.00
CA ALA A 622 -9.83 21.31 17.58
C ALA A 622 -8.75 22.06 16.79
N ASN A 623 -8.20 21.41 15.78
CA ASN A 623 -7.26 21.95 14.80
C ASN A 623 -7.83 21.82 13.40
N ILE A 624 -7.43 22.74 12.53
CA ILE A 624 -7.62 22.66 11.09
C ILE A 624 -6.31 22.98 10.39
N ALA A 625 -6.04 22.34 9.26
CA ALA A 625 -4.92 22.66 8.40
C ALA A 625 -5.39 22.71 6.94
N LEU A 626 -4.89 23.71 6.20
CA LEU A 626 -5.06 23.86 4.78
C LEU A 626 -3.71 23.73 4.10
N THR A 627 -3.57 22.74 3.22
CA THR A 627 -2.33 22.45 2.51
C THR A 627 -2.53 22.55 1.01
N TYR A 628 -1.68 23.30 0.34
CA TYR A 628 -1.47 23.17 -1.09
C TYR A 628 -0.20 22.35 -1.34
N LEU A 629 -0.30 21.31 -2.15
CA LEU A 629 0.78 20.40 -2.49
C LEU A 629 0.91 20.29 -4.01
N ASN A 630 2.11 20.56 -4.52
CA ASN A 630 2.48 20.33 -5.91
C ASN A 630 3.51 19.21 -5.97
N SER A 631 3.30 18.23 -6.86
CA SER A 631 4.24 17.16 -7.16
C SER A 631 4.51 17.10 -8.65
N ARG A 632 5.77 16.96 -9.04
CA ARG A 632 6.23 16.82 -10.41
C ARG A 632 7.15 15.63 -10.53
N GLY A 633 6.74 14.62 -11.28
CA GLY A 633 7.57 13.48 -11.67
C GLY A 633 8.39 13.80 -12.90
N VAL A 634 9.64 13.41 -12.87
CA VAL A 634 10.62 13.58 -13.97
C VAL A 634 11.32 12.25 -14.16
N HIS A 635 11.67 11.91 -15.39
CA HIS A 635 12.29 10.65 -15.76
C HIS A 635 11.44 9.42 -15.38
N GLN A 636 10.11 9.54 -15.45
CA GLN A 636 9.22 8.44 -15.13
C GLN A 636 9.39 7.30 -16.13
N PHE A 637 9.39 6.07 -15.64
CA PHE A 637 9.54 4.89 -16.50
C PHE A 637 8.28 4.58 -17.30
N TYR A 638 8.51 4.07 -18.51
CA TYR A 638 7.53 3.40 -19.34
C TYR A 638 8.25 2.41 -20.26
N THR A 639 7.50 1.53 -20.91
CA THR A 639 8.05 0.58 -21.89
C THR A 639 7.57 0.96 -23.28
N ASN A 640 8.49 1.10 -24.24
CA ASN A 640 8.15 1.42 -25.62
C ASN A 640 8.53 0.26 -26.56
N ASN A 641 7.73 0.03 -27.58
CA ASN A 641 8.11 -0.87 -28.69
C ASN A 641 8.92 -0.09 -29.72
N LEU A 642 10.21 -0.42 -29.86
CA LEU A 642 11.08 0.21 -30.86
C LEU A 642 10.95 -0.38 -32.26
N ASN A 643 10.26 -1.53 -32.37
CA ASN A 643 10.06 -2.22 -33.63
C ASN A 643 8.57 -2.51 -33.91
N PRO A 644 7.69 -1.48 -33.83
CA PRO A 644 6.28 -1.66 -34.13
C PRO A 644 6.10 -1.90 -35.64
N PHE A 645 5.02 -2.55 -36.03
CA PHE A 645 4.59 -2.55 -37.42
C PHE A 645 4.15 -1.12 -37.76
N LEU A 646 4.67 -0.59 -38.90
CA LEU A 646 4.32 0.73 -39.40
C LEU A 646 3.20 0.60 -40.41
N PRO A 647 1.95 0.93 -40.08
CA PRO A 647 0.87 0.94 -41.05
C PRO A 647 1.09 2.08 -42.04
N THR A 648 1.11 1.78 -43.35
CA THR A 648 1.19 2.79 -44.41
C THR A 648 -0.18 3.04 -44.99
N THR A 649 -0.36 4.21 -45.63
CA THR A 649 -1.58 4.54 -46.39
C THR A 649 -1.79 3.62 -47.60
N ASP A 650 -0.72 2.91 -48.04
CA ASP A 650 -0.77 1.87 -49.05
C ASP A 650 -0.58 0.50 -48.36
N SER A 651 -1.65 -0.29 -48.35
CA SER A 651 -1.72 -1.57 -47.64
C SER A 651 -0.74 -2.65 -48.09
N SER A 652 0.04 -2.38 -49.15
CA SER A 652 1.03 -3.33 -49.72
C SER A 652 2.47 -3.15 -49.23
N SER A 653 2.78 -2.08 -48.43
CA SER A 653 4.17 -1.72 -48.09
C SER A 653 4.44 -1.53 -46.58
N GLY A 654 3.49 -1.83 -45.71
CA GLY A 654 3.71 -1.81 -44.26
C GLY A 654 4.78 -2.80 -43.79
N GLY A 655 5.57 -2.43 -42.80
CA GLY A 655 6.65 -3.29 -42.30
C GLY A 655 7.21 -2.81 -40.96
N ARG A 656 8.06 -3.64 -40.37
CA ARG A 656 8.79 -3.29 -39.15
C ARG A 656 10.11 -2.60 -39.51
N PRO A 657 10.58 -1.60 -38.73
CA PRO A 657 11.89 -0.98 -38.90
C PRO A 657 13.04 -2.01 -38.93
N LEU A 658 12.94 -3.07 -38.13
CA LEU A 658 13.90 -4.19 -38.07
C LEU A 658 13.18 -5.48 -38.48
N PRO A 659 13.13 -5.79 -39.81
CA PRO A 659 12.28 -6.88 -40.32
C PRO A 659 12.64 -8.28 -39.81
N ALA A 660 13.92 -8.48 -39.39
CA ALA A 660 14.40 -9.75 -38.82
C ALA A 660 14.12 -9.94 -37.33
N GLN A 661 13.56 -8.91 -36.69
CA GLN A 661 13.28 -8.92 -35.22
C GLN A 661 11.76 -8.81 -35.00
N GLY A 662 11.36 -9.30 -33.82
CA GLY A 662 10.01 -9.10 -33.31
C GLY A 662 9.80 -7.79 -32.59
N ASN A 663 8.96 -7.84 -31.58
CA ASN A 663 8.79 -6.70 -30.69
C ASN A 663 10.07 -6.45 -29.89
N VAL A 664 10.56 -5.23 -29.90
CA VAL A 664 11.70 -4.79 -29.10
C VAL A 664 11.18 -3.81 -28.05
N PHE A 665 10.88 -4.34 -26.90
CA PHE A 665 10.38 -3.55 -25.77
C PHE A 665 11.55 -2.96 -25.00
N GLN A 666 11.65 -1.64 -24.99
CA GLN A 666 12.73 -0.91 -24.33
C GLN A 666 12.17 -0.14 -23.14
N TYR A 667 12.80 -0.31 -21.96
CA TYR A 667 12.55 0.55 -20.80
C TYR A 667 13.14 1.93 -21.05
N GLN A 668 12.30 2.95 -20.90
CA GLN A 668 12.64 4.35 -21.15
C GLN A 668 12.30 5.19 -19.90
N SER A 669 12.94 6.36 -19.77
CA SER A 669 12.81 7.27 -18.62
C SER A 669 12.50 8.71 -19.05
N GLU A 670 11.66 8.88 -20.08
CA GLU A 670 11.28 10.19 -20.60
C GLU A 670 9.90 10.64 -20.11
N GLY A 671 9.19 9.76 -19.41
CA GLY A 671 7.87 10.04 -18.89
C GLY A 671 7.85 11.13 -17.82
N THR A 672 6.70 11.78 -17.66
CA THR A 672 6.48 12.87 -16.71
C THR A 672 5.09 12.79 -16.07
N PHE A 673 4.97 13.33 -14.87
CA PHE A 673 3.65 13.66 -14.30
C PHE A 673 3.65 14.99 -13.57
N LYS A 674 2.47 15.60 -13.46
CA LYS A 674 2.23 16.81 -12.68
C LYS A 674 0.95 16.63 -11.86
N GLN A 675 1.02 16.93 -10.56
CA GLN A 675 -0.10 16.80 -9.66
C GLN A 675 -0.22 18.03 -8.77
N ASN A 676 -1.44 18.57 -8.64
CA ASN A 676 -1.78 19.65 -7.74
C ASN A 676 -2.90 19.20 -6.80
N GLN A 677 -2.73 19.50 -5.51
CA GLN A 677 -3.68 19.09 -4.49
C GLN A 677 -3.98 20.22 -3.53
N LEU A 678 -5.24 20.33 -3.16
CA LEU A 678 -5.69 21.14 -2.04
C LEU A 678 -6.26 20.20 -0.98
N ILE A 679 -5.64 20.18 0.21
CA ILE A 679 -5.96 19.25 1.29
C ILE A 679 -6.44 20.05 2.50
N VAL A 680 -7.63 19.75 2.99
CA VAL A 680 -8.17 20.31 4.23
C VAL A 680 -8.22 19.20 5.27
N ASN A 681 -7.38 19.29 6.30
CA ASN A 681 -7.37 18.36 7.42
C ASN A 681 -8.06 18.97 8.62
N GLY A 682 -8.81 18.15 9.36
CA GLY A 682 -9.42 18.53 10.63
C GLY A 682 -9.23 17.46 11.69
N SER A 683 -9.00 17.87 12.92
CA SER A 683 -9.00 16.94 14.07
C SER A 683 -9.68 17.56 15.28
N VAL A 684 -10.45 16.75 16.00
CA VAL A 684 -11.12 17.11 17.25
C VAL A 684 -10.84 16.02 18.26
N ARG A 685 -10.34 16.41 19.45
CA ARG A 685 -10.09 15.47 20.55
C ARG A 685 -10.57 16.04 21.87
N ILE A 686 -11.55 15.38 22.50
CA ILE A 686 -12.14 15.78 23.79
C ILE A 686 -11.85 14.66 24.81
N GLY A 687 -10.67 14.70 25.40
CA GLY A 687 -10.22 13.69 26.35
C GLY A 687 -10.32 12.27 25.78
N ALA A 688 -10.80 11.33 26.61
CA ALA A 688 -11.06 9.95 26.19
C ALA A 688 -12.46 9.73 25.57
N LYS A 689 -13.29 10.79 25.49
CA LYS A 689 -14.69 10.68 25.07
C LYS A 689 -14.89 10.79 23.57
N LEU A 690 -14.10 11.63 22.89
CA LEU A 690 -14.23 11.86 21.47
C LEU A 690 -12.85 12.05 20.84
N SER A 691 -12.57 11.25 19.82
CA SER A 691 -11.48 11.46 18.87
C SER A 691 -12.09 11.42 17.47
N LEU A 692 -11.89 12.47 16.69
CA LEU A 692 -12.35 12.55 15.31
C LEU A 692 -11.27 13.22 14.49
N SER A 693 -10.88 12.59 13.39
CA SER A 693 -9.91 13.12 12.44
C SER A 693 -10.36 12.82 11.02
N GLY A 694 -10.05 13.71 10.10
CA GLY A 694 -10.37 13.47 8.71
C GLY A 694 -9.74 14.50 7.80
N TYR A 695 -9.83 14.22 6.51
CA TYR A 695 -9.40 15.16 5.47
C TYR A 695 -10.34 15.13 4.27
N TYR A 696 -10.34 16.23 3.56
CA TYR A 696 -10.87 16.34 2.21
C TYR A 696 -9.73 16.77 1.29
N THR A 697 -9.62 16.10 0.13
CA THR A 697 -8.64 16.43 -0.91
C THR A 697 -9.36 16.72 -2.23
N TYR A 698 -9.03 17.86 -2.83
CA TYR A 698 -9.25 18.13 -4.24
C TYR A 698 -7.92 17.89 -4.97
N ASN A 699 -7.93 17.03 -6.00
CA ASN A 699 -6.75 16.56 -6.72
C ASN A 699 -6.90 16.80 -8.22
N HIS A 700 -5.79 17.13 -8.88
CA HIS A 700 -5.68 17.17 -10.33
C HIS A 700 -4.30 16.64 -10.73
N ALA A 701 -4.27 15.60 -11.53
CA ALA A 701 -3.06 14.95 -11.98
C ALA A 701 -3.10 14.65 -13.47
N ASP A 702 -2.01 15.01 -14.16
CA ASP A 702 -1.74 14.67 -15.55
C ASP A 702 -0.45 13.88 -15.66
N SER A 703 -0.37 12.94 -16.59
CA SER A 703 0.80 12.11 -16.86
C SER A 703 0.77 11.60 -18.29
N ASP A 704 1.92 11.25 -18.83
CA ASP A 704 2.09 10.54 -20.09
C ASP A 704 2.42 9.05 -19.89
N THR A 705 2.49 8.59 -18.66
CA THR A 705 2.76 7.19 -18.31
C THR A 705 2.02 6.78 -17.05
N SER A 706 1.72 5.49 -16.92
CA SER A 706 1.20 4.86 -15.70
C SER A 706 2.23 3.95 -15.02
N GLY A 707 3.52 4.13 -15.36
CA GLY A 707 4.63 3.35 -14.80
C GLY A 707 5.29 2.45 -15.85
N VAL A 708 6.30 1.70 -15.43
CA VAL A 708 7.17 0.90 -16.31
C VAL A 708 6.41 -0.17 -17.12
N SER A 709 5.31 -0.69 -16.59
CA SER A 709 4.47 -1.67 -17.31
C SER A 709 3.49 -1.03 -18.29
N SER A 710 3.46 0.30 -18.40
CA SER A 710 2.60 0.97 -19.37
C SER A 710 3.30 1.13 -20.72
N PHE A 711 2.54 0.89 -21.78
CA PHE A 711 2.95 1.10 -23.16
C PHE A 711 2.18 2.28 -23.74
N PRO A 712 2.84 3.17 -24.52
CA PRO A 712 2.13 4.20 -25.25
C PRO A 712 1.07 3.61 -26.18
N SER A 713 -0.06 4.30 -26.33
CA SER A 713 -1.08 3.90 -27.31
C SER A 713 -0.60 4.06 -28.76
N ASN A 714 0.40 4.93 -28.95
CA ASN A 714 1.14 5.10 -30.19
C ASN A 714 2.65 5.02 -29.86
N PRO A 715 3.35 3.93 -30.23
CA PRO A 715 4.77 3.76 -29.94
C PRO A 715 5.68 4.78 -30.62
N LEU A 716 5.16 5.54 -31.60
CA LEU A 716 5.89 6.57 -32.32
C LEU A 716 5.77 7.96 -31.66
N ASN A 717 4.80 8.17 -30.76
CA ASN A 717 4.53 9.48 -30.18
C ASN A 717 3.96 9.40 -28.75
N LEU A 718 4.84 9.40 -27.74
CA LEU A 718 4.45 9.40 -26.34
C LEU A 718 3.60 10.62 -25.93
N GLN A 719 3.79 11.76 -26.60
CA GLN A 719 3.09 13.01 -26.22
C GLN A 719 1.57 12.93 -26.44
N GLU A 720 1.10 12.04 -27.30
CA GLU A 720 -0.34 11.78 -27.47
C GLU A 720 -0.97 11.23 -26.18
N ASP A 721 -0.20 10.58 -25.33
CA ASP A 721 -0.65 10.01 -24.05
C ASP A 721 -0.51 10.98 -22.87
N TYR A 722 -0.06 12.22 -23.09
CA TYR A 722 -0.07 13.23 -22.03
C TYR A 722 -1.49 13.74 -21.79
N GLY A 723 -1.98 13.50 -20.59
CA GLY A 723 -3.32 13.92 -20.19
C GLY A 723 -3.66 13.45 -18.76
N ARG A 724 -4.94 13.28 -18.50
CA ARG A 724 -5.42 12.84 -17.19
C ARG A 724 -4.70 11.56 -16.75
N ALA A 725 -4.14 11.56 -15.53
CA ALA A 725 -3.44 10.41 -14.98
C ALA A 725 -4.42 9.32 -14.47
N SER A 726 -3.99 8.05 -14.49
CA SER A 726 -4.79 6.91 -13.96
C SER A 726 -5.15 7.06 -12.48
N PHE A 727 -4.36 7.83 -11.71
CA PHE A 727 -4.56 8.11 -10.29
C PHE A 727 -5.24 9.47 -10.01
N ASP A 728 -5.81 10.14 -11.02
CA ASP A 728 -6.50 11.42 -10.89
C ASP A 728 -7.91 11.24 -10.31
N ILE A 729 -8.00 10.91 -9.03
CA ILE A 729 -9.24 10.91 -8.29
C ILE A 729 -9.51 12.33 -7.80
N ARG A 730 -10.47 13.04 -8.42
CA ARG A 730 -10.72 14.48 -8.23
C ARG A 730 -11.07 14.86 -6.80
N HIS A 731 -11.97 14.11 -6.18
CA HIS A 731 -12.47 14.39 -4.85
C HIS A 731 -12.30 13.16 -3.96
N ARG A 732 -11.76 13.35 -2.77
CA ARG A 732 -11.66 12.31 -1.75
C ARG A 732 -11.96 12.90 -0.38
N LEU A 733 -12.89 12.27 0.34
CA LEU A 733 -13.20 12.53 1.73
C LEU A 733 -12.85 11.30 2.57
N PHE A 734 -12.20 11.54 3.66
CA PHE A 734 -11.88 10.53 4.66
C PHE A 734 -12.25 11.03 6.05
N LEU A 735 -12.85 10.17 6.88
CA LEU A 735 -13.16 10.47 8.26
C LEU A 735 -12.98 9.23 9.14
N ILE A 736 -12.25 9.36 10.24
CA ILE A 736 -12.09 8.32 11.24
C ILE A 736 -12.37 8.89 12.63
N GLY A 737 -13.06 8.13 13.47
CA GLY A 737 -13.34 8.62 14.81
C GLY A 737 -13.81 7.56 15.78
N THR A 738 -13.73 7.90 17.06
CA THR A 738 -14.17 7.05 18.16
C THR A 738 -14.88 7.89 19.21
N VAL A 739 -16.05 7.43 19.64
CA VAL A 739 -16.89 8.07 20.67
C VAL A 739 -17.10 7.10 21.80
N GLY A 740 -16.70 7.51 23.01
CA GLY A 740 -17.02 6.80 24.25
C GLY A 740 -18.42 7.16 24.75
N LEU A 741 -19.31 6.17 24.79
CA LEU A 741 -20.69 6.31 25.24
C LEU A 741 -20.83 5.87 26.71
N PRO A 742 -21.91 6.27 27.40
CA PRO A 742 -22.18 5.82 28.78
C PRO A 742 -22.24 4.29 28.90
N ARG A 743 -22.04 3.78 30.13
CA ARG A 743 -22.14 2.35 30.47
C ARG A 743 -21.14 1.45 29.75
N GLY A 744 -19.97 1.98 29.31
CA GLY A 744 -18.90 1.18 28.69
C GLY A 744 -19.14 0.84 27.20
N PHE A 745 -20.11 1.48 26.56
CA PHE A 745 -20.27 1.40 25.12
C PHE A 745 -19.26 2.31 24.40
N ARG A 746 -18.85 1.89 23.22
CA ARG A 746 -18.01 2.66 22.30
C ARG A 746 -18.52 2.51 20.89
N LEU A 747 -18.49 3.62 20.16
CA LEU A 747 -18.79 3.71 18.75
C LEU A 747 -17.53 4.18 18.03
N SER A 748 -17.07 3.42 17.04
CA SER A 748 -15.96 3.82 16.14
C SER A 748 -16.47 3.84 14.71
N THR A 749 -16.02 4.80 13.93
CA THR A 749 -16.42 4.97 12.53
C THR A 749 -15.23 5.22 11.64
N TYR A 750 -15.34 4.72 10.42
CA TYR A 750 -14.43 4.95 9.30
C TYR A 750 -15.29 5.24 8.06
N VAL A 751 -15.11 6.40 7.45
CA VAL A 751 -15.87 6.82 6.26
C VAL A 751 -14.89 7.16 5.15
N ILE A 752 -15.14 6.64 3.97
CA ILE A 752 -14.45 7.02 2.74
C ILE A 752 -15.47 7.35 1.66
N ALA A 753 -15.23 8.46 0.97
CA ALA A 753 -15.97 8.83 -0.24
C ALA A 753 -14.97 9.36 -1.28
N SER A 754 -15.15 8.98 -2.53
CA SER A 754 -14.30 9.49 -3.61
C SER A 754 -15.09 9.59 -4.92
N SER A 755 -14.68 10.51 -5.79
CA SER A 755 -15.09 10.49 -7.20
C SER A 755 -14.60 9.22 -7.89
N GLY A 756 -15.12 8.97 -9.09
CA GLY A 756 -14.75 7.81 -9.90
C GLY A 756 -13.26 7.79 -10.25
N ILE A 757 -12.74 6.58 -10.42
CA ILE A 757 -11.39 6.37 -10.95
C ILE A 757 -11.48 6.52 -12.48
N PRO A 758 -10.61 7.33 -13.12
CA PRO A 758 -10.58 7.42 -14.56
C PRO A 758 -10.16 6.09 -15.18
N PHE A 759 -10.73 5.74 -16.33
CA PHE A 759 -10.36 4.55 -17.08
C PHE A 759 -10.16 4.88 -18.56
N ASN A 760 -9.31 4.08 -19.21
CA ASN A 760 -8.99 4.27 -20.61
C ASN A 760 -10.05 3.61 -21.51
N ILE A 761 -10.41 4.28 -22.61
CA ILE A 761 -11.24 3.70 -23.67
C ILE A 761 -10.32 3.31 -24.83
N THR A 762 -10.36 2.04 -25.23
CA THR A 762 -9.52 1.48 -26.30
C THR A 762 -10.38 0.95 -27.44
N ALA A 763 -9.83 1.01 -28.64
CA ALA A 763 -10.50 0.48 -29.84
C ALA A 763 -10.57 -1.06 -29.86
N GLY A 764 -9.65 -1.73 -29.11
CA GLY A 764 -9.52 -3.17 -29.11
C GLY A 764 -8.87 -3.75 -30.37
N THR A 765 -8.34 -2.89 -31.27
CA THR A 765 -7.56 -3.25 -32.44
C THR A 765 -6.07 -3.11 -32.16
N ASP A 766 -5.23 -3.77 -32.96
CA ASP A 766 -3.78 -3.73 -32.85
C ASP A 766 -3.12 -3.42 -34.23
N PRO A 767 -3.10 -2.15 -34.63
CA PRO A 767 -2.48 -1.74 -35.88
C PRO A 767 -0.96 -1.86 -35.86
N PHE A 768 -0.30 -1.85 -34.71
CA PHE A 768 1.15 -1.94 -34.53
C PHE A 768 1.65 -3.38 -34.44
N GLN A 769 0.75 -4.36 -34.41
CA GLN A 769 1.02 -5.80 -34.38
C GLN A 769 1.95 -6.21 -33.23
N ASP A 770 1.73 -5.63 -32.06
CA ASP A 770 2.51 -5.90 -30.85
C ASP A 770 1.75 -6.70 -29.77
N ASN A 771 0.50 -7.07 -30.05
CA ASN A 771 -0.41 -7.81 -29.16
C ASN A 771 -0.81 -7.02 -27.91
N LEU A 772 -0.80 -5.67 -27.94
CA LEU A 772 -1.16 -4.84 -26.79
C LEU A 772 -2.62 -4.37 -26.79
N PHE A 773 -3.27 -4.23 -27.96
CA PHE A 773 -4.67 -3.81 -28.11
C PHE A 773 -5.04 -2.52 -27.33
N ASN A 774 -4.07 -1.61 -27.13
CA ASN A 774 -4.18 -0.43 -26.28
C ASN A 774 -4.43 0.88 -27.06
N VAL A 775 -4.61 0.81 -28.37
CA VAL A 775 -4.86 1.97 -29.23
C VAL A 775 -6.19 2.63 -28.84
N ARG A 776 -6.18 3.94 -28.71
CA ARG A 776 -7.38 4.72 -28.41
C ARG A 776 -8.19 5.03 -29.64
N PRO A 777 -9.54 5.01 -29.57
CA PRO A 777 -10.41 5.41 -30.66
C PRO A 777 -10.35 6.93 -30.89
N THR A 778 -10.96 7.40 -31.97
CA THR A 778 -11.22 8.82 -32.22
C THR A 778 -12.68 9.16 -31.95
N PHE A 779 -12.97 10.46 -31.76
CA PHE A 779 -14.36 10.90 -31.74
C PHE A 779 -15.00 10.74 -33.13
N ALA A 780 -16.25 10.33 -33.11
CA ALA A 780 -17.02 10.09 -34.33
C ALA A 780 -18.33 10.89 -34.30
N THR A 781 -18.91 11.10 -35.50
CA THR A 781 -20.31 11.53 -35.62
C THR A 781 -21.20 10.44 -35.03
N CYS A 782 -22.16 10.82 -34.19
CA CYS A 782 -23.06 9.86 -33.57
C CYS A 782 -23.97 9.15 -34.58
N SER A 783 -23.85 7.84 -34.59
CA SER A 783 -24.70 6.91 -35.31
C SER A 783 -25.07 5.75 -34.40
N PRO A 784 -26.08 4.94 -34.69
CA PRO A 784 -26.43 3.80 -33.83
C PRO A 784 -25.26 2.85 -33.56
N SER A 785 -24.28 2.73 -34.48
CA SER A 785 -23.10 1.87 -34.33
C SER A 785 -21.93 2.50 -33.59
N SER A 786 -21.87 3.84 -33.52
CA SER A 786 -20.78 4.57 -32.81
C SER A 786 -21.20 5.12 -31.46
N GLN A 787 -22.51 5.18 -31.17
CA GLN A 787 -23.03 5.77 -29.95
C GLN A 787 -22.84 4.86 -28.74
N THR A 788 -22.23 5.41 -27.68
CA THR A 788 -22.07 4.76 -26.38
C THR A 788 -22.52 5.69 -25.27
N LYS A 789 -22.60 5.18 -24.04
CA LYS A 789 -22.91 6.02 -22.87
C LYS A 789 -21.82 7.07 -22.53
N PHE A 790 -20.61 6.94 -23.08
CA PHE A 790 -19.50 7.87 -22.87
C PHE A 790 -19.30 8.83 -24.05
N GLY A 791 -20.03 8.68 -25.14
CA GLY A 791 -19.90 9.47 -26.35
C GLY A 791 -19.94 8.60 -27.61
N CYS A 792 -19.55 9.19 -28.73
CA CYS A 792 -19.57 8.53 -30.04
C CYS A 792 -18.11 8.33 -30.49
N PHE A 793 -17.71 7.08 -30.75
CA PHE A 793 -16.33 6.69 -31.03
C PHE A 793 -16.22 5.92 -32.35
N ASP A 794 -15.13 6.14 -33.07
CA ASP A 794 -14.67 5.32 -34.19
C ASP A 794 -13.63 4.30 -33.66
N ALA A 795 -13.97 3.04 -33.69
CA ALA A 795 -13.11 1.94 -33.25
C ALA A 795 -12.06 1.52 -34.31
N ASN A 796 -12.12 2.11 -35.53
CA ASN A 796 -11.14 1.89 -36.60
C ASN A 796 -10.55 3.22 -37.10
N PRO A 797 -9.82 3.94 -36.18
CA PRO A 797 -9.32 5.27 -36.53
C PRO A 797 -8.31 5.21 -37.68
N ALA A 798 -8.33 6.23 -38.55
CA ALA A 798 -7.29 6.40 -39.55
C ALA A 798 -5.91 6.57 -38.88
N PRO A 799 -4.80 6.13 -39.49
CA PRO A 799 -3.46 6.09 -38.88
C PRO A 799 -2.96 7.43 -38.29
N ASN A 800 -3.45 8.58 -38.80
CA ASN A 800 -3.04 9.91 -38.37
C ASN A 800 -4.18 10.69 -37.68
N ALA A 801 -5.27 10.03 -37.32
CA ALA A 801 -6.39 10.68 -36.67
C ALA A 801 -6.04 10.96 -35.18
N THR A 802 -6.47 12.11 -34.66
CA THR A 802 -6.24 12.48 -33.26
C THR A 802 -7.06 11.58 -32.34
N PRO A 803 -6.45 10.78 -31.47
CA PRO A 803 -7.18 9.93 -30.54
C PRO A 803 -7.91 10.75 -29.47
N ILE A 804 -8.92 10.14 -28.84
CA ILE A 804 -9.56 10.73 -27.67
C ILE A 804 -8.52 10.92 -26.54
N PRO A 805 -8.72 11.85 -25.59
CA PRO A 805 -7.80 12.02 -24.46
C PRO A 805 -7.60 10.70 -23.68
N ILE A 806 -6.39 10.51 -23.17
CA ILE A 806 -6.10 9.36 -22.30
C ILE A 806 -6.96 9.43 -21.03
N TYR A 807 -7.40 8.28 -20.51
CA TYR A 807 -8.29 8.16 -19.33
C TYR A 807 -9.54 9.06 -19.44
N PHE A 808 -10.11 9.12 -20.64
CA PHE A 808 -11.32 9.90 -20.93
C PHE A 808 -12.53 9.43 -20.14
N GLY A 809 -12.66 8.11 -19.93
CA GLY A 809 -13.77 7.54 -19.19
C GLY A 809 -13.69 7.86 -17.70
N GLU A 810 -14.83 8.10 -17.06
CA GLU A 810 -14.93 8.25 -15.61
C GLU A 810 -15.79 7.12 -15.03
N GLY A 811 -15.20 6.36 -14.11
CA GLY A 811 -15.88 5.30 -13.40
C GLY A 811 -16.86 5.82 -12.34
N PRO A 812 -17.64 4.92 -11.69
CA PRO A 812 -18.52 5.31 -10.60
C PRO A 812 -17.75 5.80 -9.38
N GLY A 813 -18.32 6.75 -8.66
CA GLY A 813 -17.83 7.20 -7.37
C GLY A 813 -17.96 6.09 -6.32
N ARG A 814 -17.14 6.16 -5.27
CA ARG A 814 -17.12 5.19 -4.17
C ARG A 814 -17.57 5.85 -2.88
N PHE A 815 -18.37 5.14 -2.10
CA PHE A 815 -18.77 5.54 -0.76
C PHE A 815 -18.87 4.32 0.13
N SER A 816 -18.20 4.37 1.29
CA SER A 816 -18.31 3.33 2.31
C SER A 816 -18.25 3.93 3.70
N THR A 817 -19.07 3.39 4.60
CA THR A 817 -19.07 3.72 6.03
C THR A 817 -18.97 2.44 6.83
N ASN A 818 -17.88 2.31 7.58
CA ASN A 818 -17.71 1.24 8.55
C ASN A 818 -18.09 1.76 9.93
N LEU A 819 -18.82 0.96 10.67
CA LEU A 819 -19.30 1.30 12.00
C LEU A 819 -19.03 0.14 12.96
N ARG A 820 -18.33 0.40 14.05
CA ARG A 820 -18.08 -0.59 15.10
C ARG A 820 -18.77 -0.14 16.39
N ILE A 821 -19.58 -1.00 16.94
CA ILE A 821 -20.19 -0.82 18.26
C ILE A 821 -19.62 -1.89 19.16
N SER A 822 -19.05 -1.51 20.31
CA SER A 822 -18.51 -2.45 21.27
C SER A 822 -18.94 -2.09 22.68
N LYS A 823 -19.01 -3.12 23.53
CA LYS A 823 -19.26 -2.98 24.98
C LYS A 823 -18.23 -3.79 25.76
N THR A 824 -17.61 -3.16 26.75
CA THR A 824 -16.62 -3.77 27.61
C THR A 824 -17.20 -4.03 29.00
N PHE A 825 -17.02 -5.26 29.50
CA PHE A 825 -17.39 -5.73 30.82
C PHE A 825 -16.11 -5.98 31.62
N GLY A 826 -15.92 -5.28 32.75
CA GLY A 826 -14.78 -5.50 33.64
C GLY A 826 -15.15 -6.41 34.81
N PHE A 827 -14.28 -7.37 35.14
CA PHE A 827 -14.47 -8.28 36.28
C PHE A 827 -13.15 -8.65 36.98
N GLY A 828 -13.24 -9.35 38.10
CA GLY A 828 -12.08 -9.66 38.95
C GLY A 828 -11.67 -8.51 39.88
N PRO A 829 -10.48 -8.59 40.49
CA PRO A 829 -10.02 -7.60 41.48
C PRO A 829 -9.87 -6.21 40.84
N ALA A 830 -10.13 -5.16 41.65
CA ALA A 830 -9.85 -3.79 41.24
C ALA A 830 -8.33 -3.58 41.14
N VAL A 831 -7.88 -2.87 40.13
CA VAL A 831 -6.47 -2.51 39.99
C VAL A 831 -6.25 -1.19 40.73
N GLU A 832 -5.45 -1.20 41.79
CA GLU A 832 -5.07 0.02 42.53
C GLU A 832 -4.32 0.96 41.57
N GLY A 833 -4.76 2.23 41.50
CA GLY A 833 -4.15 3.28 40.65
C GLY A 833 -4.91 3.70 39.41
N ALA A 834 -6.06 3.08 39.11
CA ALA A 834 -6.93 3.53 38.02
C ALA A 834 -8.07 4.38 38.58
N SER A 835 -7.91 5.68 38.73
CA SER A 835 -8.98 6.58 39.10
C SER A 835 -10.09 6.59 38.06
N ALA A 836 -11.30 6.23 38.45
CA ALA A 836 -12.51 6.43 37.73
C ALA A 836 -12.65 7.94 37.45
N GLY A 837 -12.81 8.33 36.17
CA GLY A 837 -13.11 9.72 35.83
C GLY A 837 -14.46 10.16 36.37
N GLY A 838 -14.44 10.71 37.57
CA GLY A 838 -15.55 11.42 38.23
C GLY A 838 -14.94 12.60 38.94
N GLY A 839 -15.32 13.82 38.53
CA GLY A 839 -14.98 15.17 38.90
C GLY A 839 -14.17 15.42 40.15
N GLY A 840 -13.10 16.19 40.03
CA GLY A 840 -12.39 16.78 41.13
C GLY A 840 -10.89 16.93 40.81
N GLY A 841 -10.44 18.16 40.71
CA GLY A 841 -9.07 18.52 40.39
C GLY A 841 -8.03 17.88 41.30
N GLY A 842 -6.92 17.46 40.70
CA GLY A 842 -5.75 16.99 41.37
C GLY A 842 -4.65 16.77 40.38
N MET A 843 -3.64 17.60 40.38
CA MET A 843 -2.38 17.50 39.64
C MET A 843 -1.69 16.16 39.88
N GLY A 844 -1.03 15.60 38.89
CA GLY A 844 0.07 14.70 39.12
C GLY A 844 0.21 13.55 38.14
N GLY A 845 1.31 13.48 37.49
CA GLY A 845 1.91 12.27 36.94
C GLY A 845 2.04 12.23 35.41
N GLY A 846 3.14 12.74 34.92
CA GLY A 846 3.55 12.64 33.53
C GLY A 846 3.84 11.21 33.09
N THR A 847 3.32 10.84 31.94
CA THR A 847 3.70 9.65 31.20
C THR A 847 4.54 10.06 30.01
N PHE A 848 5.73 9.48 29.94
CA PHE A 848 6.76 9.77 28.94
C PHE A 848 6.36 9.29 27.55
N GLY A 849 6.39 10.23 26.59
CA GLY A 849 6.42 9.93 25.15
C GLY A 849 7.85 9.67 24.71
N ARG A 850 8.09 8.53 24.12
CA ARG A 850 9.38 8.17 23.52
C ARG A 850 9.40 8.51 22.04
N GLY A 851 10.53 9.08 21.62
CA GLY A 851 10.94 9.08 20.21
C GLY A 851 11.24 7.65 19.74
N PRO A 852 11.37 7.39 18.44
CA PRO A 852 11.66 6.06 17.94
C PRO A 852 12.97 5.56 18.57
N GLY A 853 12.88 4.49 19.34
CA GLY A 853 14.02 3.67 19.75
C GLY A 853 14.60 3.84 21.16
N GLY A 854 14.00 4.56 22.12
CA GLY A 854 14.55 4.59 23.48
C GLY A 854 13.95 3.54 24.44
N PRO A 855 14.74 2.71 25.16
CA PRO A 855 14.21 1.81 26.19
C PRO A 855 13.71 2.61 27.40
N GLY A 856 12.37 2.57 27.71
CA GLY A 856 11.79 3.17 28.88
C GLY A 856 12.17 2.41 30.13
N ARG A 857 12.78 3.08 31.04
CA ARG A 857 12.75 2.62 32.43
C ARG A 857 11.31 2.60 32.91
N GLY A 858 10.91 1.46 33.47
CA GLY A 858 9.63 1.23 34.09
C GLY A 858 9.30 2.29 35.12
N GLY A 859 8.40 3.16 34.78
CA GLY A 859 7.60 3.93 35.70
C GLY A 859 6.18 3.40 35.54
N GLY A 860 5.61 2.91 36.58
CA GLY A 860 4.29 2.33 36.79
C GLY A 860 3.49 2.02 35.54
N GLY A 861 3.41 0.76 35.17
CA GLY A 861 2.67 0.29 34.02
C GLY A 861 1.26 0.84 34.01
N GLY A 862 1.09 1.93 33.23
CA GLY A 862 -0.22 2.21 32.72
C GLY A 862 -0.58 1.00 31.88
N ARG A 863 -1.65 0.26 32.21
CA ARG A 863 -2.27 -0.66 31.27
C ARG A 863 -2.29 0.08 29.95
N GLY A 864 -1.66 -0.53 28.94
CA GLY A 864 -1.82 -0.06 27.59
C GLY A 864 -3.28 0.26 27.40
N ALA A 865 -3.61 1.44 26.89
CA ALA A 865 -4.98 1.96 26.80
C ALA A 865 -5.91 1.13 25.89
N ASP A 866 -5.69 -0.13 25.86
CA ASP A 866 -6.41 -1.16 25.13
C ASP A 866 -7.51 -1.71 26.03
N ALA A 867 -8.70 -1.73 25.53
CA ALA A 867 -9.95 -2.12 26.14
C ALA A 867 -10.52 -1.09 27.15
N GLY A 868 -11.77 -0.78 26.98
CA GLY A 868 -12.53 0.19 27.74
C GLY A 868 -12.17 0.17 29.21
N ALA A 869 -11.60 1.27 29.69
CA ALA A 869 -11.03 1.38 31.02
C ALA A 869 -12.03 0.95 32.10
N THR A 870 -11.99 -0.33 32.40
CA THR A 870 -12.60 -0.85 33.62
C THR A 870 -11.50 -0.89 34.66
N ASN A 871 -11.82 -0.45 35.91
CA ASN A 871 -10.89 -0.55 37.04
C ASN A 871 -10.66 -1.99 37.47
N ARG A 872 -10.88 -2.96 36.58
CA ARG A 872 -10.80 -4.39 36.85
C ARG A 872 -9.64 -5.04 36.14
N ARG A 873 -9.10 -6.13 36.75
CA ARG A 873 -7.97 -6.88 36.18
C ARG A 873 -8.31 -7.54 34.85
N TYR A 874 -9.52 -8.04 34.71
CA TYR A 874 -9.98 -8.72 33.50
C TYR A 874 -11.05 -7.90 32.78
N ALA A 875 -11.07 -7.93 31.47
CA ALA A 875 -12.11 -7.31 30.69
C ALA A 875 -12.52 -8.21 29.50
N LEU A 876 -13.84 -8.29 29.29
CA LEU A 876 -14.44 -8.94 28.12
C LEU A 876 -15.11 -7.85 27.27
N THR A 877 -14.68 -7.71 26.04
CA THR A 877 -15.30 -6.80 25.05
C THR A 877 -16.03 -7.61 24.01
N VAL A 878 -17.30 -7.29 23.83
CA VAL A 878 -18.15 -7.82 22.75
C VAL A 878 -18.39 -6.69 21.75
N GLY A 879 -18.18 -6.96 20.48
CA GLY A 879 -18.32 -5.98 19.41
C GLY A 879 -19.05 -6.52 18.19
N VAL A 880 -19.72 -5.62 17.50
CA VAL A 880 -20.28 -5.84 16.16
C VAL A 880 -19.65 -4.80 15.24
N ILE A 881 -19.11 -5.27 14.12
CA ILE A 881 -18.47 -4.45 13.11
C ILE A 881 -19.32 -4.53 11.85
N GLY A 882 -19.99 -3.44 11.50
CA GLY A 882 -20.69 -3.28 10.22
C GLY A 882 -19.77 -2.59 9.23
N ARG A 883 -19.42 -3.27 8.16
CA ARG A 883 -18.64 -2.70 7.05
C ARG A 883 -19.59 -2.33 5.94
N ASN A 884 -19.36 -1.15 5.33
CA ASN A 884 -20.25 -0.57 4.34
C ASN A 884 -21.73 -0.69 4.78
N ILE A 885 -22.01 -0.16 5.96
CA ILE A 885 -23.28 -0.38 6.68
C ILE A 885 -24.50 0.06 5.86
N PHE A 886 -24.36 1.04 4.99
CA PHE A 886 -25.42 1.52 4.10
C PHE A 886 -25.59 0.67 2.85
N ASN A 887 -24.77 -0.36 2.66
CA ASN A 887 -24.79 -1.26 1.52
C ASN A 887 -24.69 -0.54 0.16
N ASN A 888 -23.85 0.47 0.09
CA ASN A 888 -23.57 1.11 -1.19
C ASN A 888 -22.68 0.19 -2.03
N VAL A 889 -23.18 -0.30 -3.16
CA VAL A 889 -22.43 -1.22 -4.03
C VAL A 889 -21.36 -0.43 -4.76
N ASN A 890 -20.11 -0.65 -4.36
CA ASN A 890 -18.96 -0.06 -5.03
C ASN A 890 -18.38 -1.07 -6.04
N VAL A 891 -18.35 -0.67 -7.30
CA VAL A 891 -17.93 -1.54 -8.41
C VAL A 891 -16.58 -1.10 -8.99
N LEU A 892 -15.94 -2.00 -9.74
CA LEU A 892 -14.74 -1.73 -10.52
C LEU A 892 -15.02 -0.64 -11.58
N PRO A 893 -13.96 0.03 -12.10
CA PRO A 893 -14.11 0.87 -13.29
C PRO A 893 -14.79 0.10 -14.43
N PRO A 894 -15.57 0.76 -15.28
CA PRO A 894 -16.17 0.13 -16.45
C PRO A 894 -15.13 -0.42 -17.43
N ILE A 895 -15.50 -1.45 -18.17
CA ILE A 895 -14.69 -2.03 -19.24
C ILE A 895 -14.58 -1.00 -20.37
N GLY A 896 -13.34 -0.63 -20.73
CA GLY A 896 -13.06 0.41 -21.70
C GLY A 896 -12.78 -0.08 -23.13
N ASN A 897 -12.74 -1.39 -23.37
CA ASN A 897 -12.53 -1.94 -24.71
C ASN A 897 -13.83 -1.88 -25.53
N LEU A 898 -13.86 -1.10 -26.61
CA LEU A 898 -15.04 -0.96 -27.50
C LEU A 898 -15.42 -2.29 -28.17
N GLY A 899 -14.50 -3.22 -28.32
CA GLY A 899 -14.78 -4.57 -28.85
C GLY A 899 -15.41 -5.52 -27.81
N SER A 900 -15.51 -5.11 -26.55
CA SER A 900 -16.12 -5.94 -25.51
C SER A 900 -17.65 -5.87 -25.57
N PRO A 901 -18.35 -6.99 -25.45
CA PRO A 901 -19.80 -6.99 -25.26
C PRO A 901 -20.25 -6.34 -23.95
N LEU A 902 -19.33 -6.17 -23.01
CA LEU A 902 -19.56 -5.52 -21.71
C LEU A 902 -18.99 -4.09 -21.67
N PHE A 903 -18.71 -3.49 -22.83
CA PHE A 903 -18.19 -2.11 -22.88
C PHE A 903 -19.02 -1.15 -22.03
N GLY A 904 -18.35 -0.40 -21.20
CA GLY A 904 -18.96 0.59 -20.34
C GLY A 904 -19.69 0.03 -19.11
N GLU A 905 -19.69 -1.27 -18.89
CA GLU A 905 -20.23 -1.92 -17.72
C GLU A 905 -19.08 -2.40 -16.81
N SER A 906 -19.35 -2.45 -15.52
CA SER A 906 -18.43 -3.06 -14.56
C SER A 906 -18.75 -4.54 -14.45
N ASN A 907 -17.73 -5.41 -14.35
CA ASN A 907 -17.91 -6.84 -14.22
C ASN A 907 -17.49 -7.42 -12.85
N GLY A 908 -17.35 -6.55 -11.84
CA GLY A 908 -16.97 -6.97 -10.50
C GLY A 908 -17.11 -5.88 -9.46
N LEU A 909 -17.03 -6.28 -8.19
CA LEU A 909 -16.98 -5.37 -7.06
C LEU A 909 -15.58 -4.74 -6.93
N ALA A 910 -15.52 -3.50 -6.45
CA ALA A 910 -14.29 -2.81 -6.14
C ALA A 910 -13.64 -3.46 -4.91
N GLY A 911 -12.49 -4.09 -5.10
CA GLY A 911 -11.71 -4.75 -4.05
C GLY A 911 -11.95 -6.26 -3.93
N ARG A 912 -11.20 -6.90 -3.04
CA ARG A 912 -11.34 -8.32 -2.80
C ARG A 912 -12.53 -8.62 -1.86
N PRO A 913 -13.22 -9.76 -2.01
CA PRO A 913 -14.43 -10.08 -1.24
C PRO A 913 -14.30 -10.00 0.29
N TYR A 914 -13.08 -10.16 0.84
CA TYR A 914 -12.82 -10.11 2.29
C TYR A 914 -11.86 -9.03 2.73
N SER A 915 -11.13 -8.43 1.82
CA SER A 915 -10.09 -7.45 2.15
C SER A 915 -10.48 -6.02 1.77
N ASP A 916 -11.65 -5.81 1.20
CA ASP A 916 -12.11 -4.47 0.86
C ASP A 916 -13.49 -4.21 1.47
N SER A 917 -13.48 -3.40 2.52
CA SER A 917 -14.67 -2.95 3.24
C SER A 917 -15.57 -2.04 2.41
N THR A 918 -15.14 -1.65 1.21
CA THR A 918 -15.87 -0.71 0.38
C THR A 918 -16.84 -1.37 -0.59
N SER A 919 -16.77 -2.68 -0.81
CA SER A 919 -17.52 -3.32 -1.90
C SER A 919 -19.03 -3.47 -1.64
N ASN A 920 -19.42 -4.17 -0.58
CA ASN A 920 -20.83 -4.34 -0.16
C ASN A 920 -20.91 -4.56 1.36
N ARG A 921 -22.12 -4.59 1.94
CA ARG A 921 -22.30 -4.70 3.39
C ARG A 921 -21.86 -6.05 3.93
N ARG A 922 -21.09 -6.01 5.06
CA ARG A 922 -20.72 -7.17 5.87
C ARG A 922 -20.87 -6.89 7.35
N LEU A 923 -21.16 -7.94 8.14
CA LEU A 923 -21.25 -7.86 9.58
C LEU A 923 -20.35 -8.91 10.22
N ASP A 924 -19.37 -8.44 11.02
CA ASP A 924 -18.49 -9.29 11.79
C ASP A 924 -18.84 -9.23 13.28
N LEU A 925 -18.75 -10.36 13.95
CA LEU A 925 -18.88 -10.48 15.41
C LEU A 925 -17.48 -10.60 16.04
N GLN A 926 -17.23 -9.82 17.08
CA GLN A 926 -15.94 -9.79 17.77
C GLN A 926 -16.09 -10.07 19.24
N LEU A 927 -15.21 -10.91 19.76
CA LEU A 927 -15.03 -11.19 21.18
C LEU A 927 -13.57 -10.97 21.55
N THR A 928 -13.30 -10.15 22.56
CA THR A 928 -11.94 -9.86 23.03
C THR A 928 -11.86 -9.99 24.54
N PHE A 929 -10.97 -10.84 25.02
CA PHE A 929 -10.65 -11.00 26.43
C PHE A 929 -9.27 -10.42 26.71
N THR A 930 -9.14 -9.59 27.75
CA THR A 930 -7.88 -8.98 28.19
C THR A 930 -7.63 -9.26 29.67
N PHE A 931 -6.36 -9.51 30.04
CA PHE A 931 -5.94 -9.84 31.39
C PHE A 931 -4.63 -9.15 31.81
#